data_4ec631051709dee29310abbb5d268b07
#
_entry.id   4ec631051709dee29310abbb5d268b07
#
_cell.length_a   1.000
_cell.length_b   1.000
_cell.length_c   1.000
_cell.angle_alpha   90.00
_cell.angle_beta   90.00
_cell.angle_gamma   90.00
#
_symmetry.space_group_name_H-M   'P 1'
#
loop_
_entity.id
_entity.type
_entity.pdbx_description
1 polymer ?
#
loop_
_entity_poly.entity_id
_entity_poly.type
_entity_poly.pdbx_seq_one_letter_code
_entity_poly.pdbx_strand_id
1 'polypeptide(L)'
;MSAEVFISYAARDRERVLGLVERLRGAGVTVWIDQAGIDVSTMWSQEIVSAIKGCKVMLLSISPISTESENVVKELALASERKKPIIPVYLEAAEIPETMEYQLAGIQRVEYFKDKEDLAFNAMLRSLVKRGVHVDEQSIGIELNEGLETSLASHNPSTENTSTKKERKTEFLTPILILAIIGLVLALFLKRGNKNKPPIAPVAKEQNVTNKTSIAVLPFRNIGTADSESFLADGMHEEIDAMLSMTPSLTVKNASRLKDSALDPKSAGEALKVDSVLTGTVRQSGGKLRVTVKLIDTTSEENIWASTFEKSESDVFSVQREIAEKVVDGLKLNLGSSQQDLIAKRQTKNLEAYNLYINGRQIWKTRTRESMRDSIAKFELALSKDSEFALAYVGIADAYNQLVMYGHSPSKVATPKAKEELKKALSINNNLSEAHASLGFIQYVYDCNWDAALKSVSKALDLNPNYPDARRWISHIHMTMGNYSMALEEINNGINLEPNSGNMLTAKSIYLTHAAKTDDAVKLAQLAIDRDQNFIRNYEALAEAYLKAQDYEGAFEALKKGDKLYPGEYQLLKAKIFASKGDYKEAKKILEEEIKKKDTDLISSTEIAKVFYILNEDVKALDYLKMAIEEKDPNITYLHINFEWNRIASSDLYKSLCERLNLPLKP
;
A
#
# COMPACT_ATOMS: atom_id res chain seq x y z
N MET A 1 -5.87 -28.53 -12.20
CA MET A 1 -6.54 -28.45 -13.53
C MET A 1 -6.55 -26.99 -13.94
N SER A 2 -6.19 -26.65 -15.18
CA SER A 2 -6.29 -25.27 -15.65
C SER A 2 -7.75 -24.86 -15.75
N ALA A 3 -8.12 -23.67 -15.28
CA ALA A 3 -9.48 -23.16 -15.40
C ALA A 3 -9.87 -23.00 -16.87
N GLU A 4 -11.11 -23.38 -17.21
CA GLU A 4 -11.60 -23.32 -18.59
C GLU A 4 -12.12 -21.92 -18.95
N VAL A 5 -12.56 -21.16 -17.96
CA VAL A 5 -13.10 -19.80 -18.13
C VAL A 5 -12.23 -18.82 -17.37
N PHE A 6 -11.82 -17.75 -18.02
CA PHE A 6 -11.17 -16.57 -17.43
C PHE A 6 -12.18 -15.42 -17.34
N ILE A 7 -12.32 -14.77 -16.20
CA ILE A 7 -13.19 -13.60 -16.06
C ILE A 7 -12.35 -12.35 -15.84
N SER A 8 -12.48 -11.40 -16.78
CA SER A 8 -11.91 -10.05 -16.68
C SER A 8 -12.95 -9.09 -16.13
N TYR A 9 -12.57 -8.25 -15.17
CA TYR A 9 -13.47 -7.30 -14.52
C TYR A 9 -12.71 -6.14 -13.87
N ALA A 10 -13.37 -5.01 -13.66
CA ALA A 10 -12.81 -3.93 -12.86
C ALA A 10 -12.94 -4.22 -11.36
N ALA A 11 -11.94 -3.87 -10.56
CA ALA A 11 -11.90 -4.18 -9.12
C ALA A 11 -13.16 -3.71 -8.35
N ARG A 12 -13.80 -2.63 -8.78
CA ARG A 12 -15.03 -2.11 -8.18
C ARG A 12 -16.28 -2.98 -8.49
N ASP A 13 -16.25 -3.81 -9.53
CA ASP A 13 -17.34 -4.73 -9.89
C ASP A 13 -17.23 -6.08 -9.17
N ARG A 14 -16.21 -6.26 -8.32
CA ARG A 14 -15.84 -7.53 -7.70
C ARG A 14 -17.00 -8.24 -7.01
N GLU A 15 -17.78 -7.55 -6.22
CA GLU A 15 -18.91 -8.16 -5.47
C GLU A 15 -19.94 -8.78 -6.41
N ARG A 16 -20.29 -8.07 -7.48
CA ARG A 16 -21.23 -8.54 -8.52
C ARG A 16 -20.65 -9.72 -9.30
N VAL A 17 -19.36 -9.65 -9.62
CA VAL A 17 -18.65 -10.72 -10.34
C VAL A 17 -18.47 -11.96 -9.48
N LEU A 18 -18.24 -11.82 -8.17
CA LEU A 18 -18.17 -12.98 -7.27
C LEU A 18 -19.51 -13.76 -7.22
N GLY A 19 -20.64 -13.06 -7.22
CA GLY A 19 -21.95 -13.71 -7.32
C GLY A 19 -22.11 -14.52 -8.63
N LEU A 20 -21.65 -13.96 -9.77
CA LEU A 20 -21.63 -14.68 -11.03
C LEU A 20 -20.69 -15.89 -11.01
N VAL A 21 -19.51 -15.74 -10.40
CA VAL A 21 -18.52 -16.84 -10.23
C VAL A 21 -19.08 -18.00 -9.42
N GLU A 22 -19.78 -17.71 -8.31
CA GLU A 22 -20.40 -18.74 -7.49
C GLU A 22 -21.47 -19.52 -8.28
N ARG A 23 -22.27 -18.82 -9.06
CA ARG A 23 -23.26 -19.46 -9.94
C ARG A 23 -22.61 -20.33 -11.02
N LEU A 24 -21.53 -19.86 -11.66
CA LEU A 24 -20.79 -20.63 -12.67
C LEU A 24 -20.14 -21.87 -12.05
N ARG A 25 -19.54 -21.76 -10.88
CA ARG A 25 -18.95 -22.89 -10.15
C ARG A 25 -20.03 -23.88 -9.69
N GLY A 26 -21.18 -23.39 -9.25
CA GLY A 26 -22.34 -24.20 -8.93
C GLY A 26 -22.88 -24.99 -10.14
N ALA A 27 -22.62 -24.51 -11.35
CA ALA A 27 -22.95 -25.18 -12.60
C ALA A 27 -21.78 -26.07 -13.15
N GLY A 28 -20.77 -26.37 -12.34
CA GLY A 28 -19.63 -27.23 -12.70
C GLY A 28 -18.55 -26.55 -13.55
N VAL A 29 -18.65 -25.22 -13.81
CA VAL A 29 -17.66 -24.49 -14.63
C VAL A 29 -16.41 -24.19 -13.81
N THR A 30 -15.24 -24.54 -14.32
CA THR A 30 -13.97 -24.17 -13.71
C THR A 30 -13.58 -22.75 -14.12
N VAL A 31 -13.63 -21.83 -13.15
CA VAL A 31 -13.45 -20.39 -13.38
C VAL A 31 -12.16 -19.90 -12.72
N TRP A 32 -11.35 -19.20 -13.49
CA TRP A 32 -10.26 -18.38 -13.00
C TRP A 32 -10.70 -16.93 -12.90
N ILE A 33 -10.53 -16.36 -11.73
CA ILE A 33 -10.64 -14.92 -11.51
C ILE A 33 -9.43 -14.47 -10.72
N ASP A 34 -9.06 -13.24 -10.87
CA ASP A 34 -8.09 -12.63 -9.97
C ASP A 34 -8.67 -12.53 -8.55
N GLN A 35 -8.18 -13.37 -7.64
CA GLN A 35 -8.62 -13.40 -6.24
C GLN A 35 -8.02 -12.27 -5.41
N ALA A 36 -6.88 -11.72 -5.86
CA ALA A 36 -6.16 -10.70 -5.11
C ALA A 36 -6.67 -9.28 -5.38
N GLY A 37 -7.56 -9.05 -6.36
CA GLY A 37 -7.85 -7.72 -6.86
C GLY A 37 -6.52 -7.08 -7.24
N ILE A 38 -6.10 -7.22 -8.49
CA ILE A 38 -4.75 -6.91 -8.95
C ILE A 38 -4.26 -5.63 -8.30
N ASP A 39 -3.27 -5.78 -7.43
CA ASP A 39 -2.40 -4.71 -7.03
C ASP A 39 -1.76 -4.13 -8.30
N VAL A 40 -2.01 -2.85 -8.57
CA VAL A 40 -1.64 -2.13 -9.81
C VAL A 40 -0.12 -2.11 -10.05
N SER A 41 0.67 -2.81 -9.25
CA SER A 41 2.13 -2.71 -9.19
C SER A 41 2.92 -3.94 -9.58
N THR A 42 2.30 -5.09 -9.78
CA THR A 42 3.04 -6.22 -10.33
C THR A 42 2.88 -6.25 -11.85
N MET A 43 4.00 -6.40 -12.57
CA MET A 43 3.98 -6.81 -13.97
C MET A 43 2.81 -7.76 -14.15
N TRP A 44 1.98 -7.50 -15.17
CA TRP A 44 0.93 -8.40 -15.66
C TRP A 44 1.31 -9.81 -15.27
N SER A 45 0.73 -10.30 -14.19
CA SER A 45 1.33 -11.43 -13.50
C SER A 45 1.44 -12.52 -14.54
N GLN A 46 2.54 -13.22 -14.57
CA GLN A 46 2.69 -14.39 -15.45
C GLN A 46 1.47 -15.32 -15.29
N GLU A 47 0.79 -15.21 -14.17
CA GLU A 47 -0.44 -15.92 -13.85
C GLU A 47 -1.63 -15.48 -14.69
N ILE A 48 -1.87 -14.16 -14.86
CA ILE A 48 -2.93 -13.64 -15.74
C ILE A 48 -2.65 -14.03 -17.18
N VAL A 49 -1.42 -13.80 -17.64
CA VAL A 49 -1.01 -14.19 -18.99
C VAL A 49 -1.16 -15.70 -19.19
N SER A 50 -0.76 -16.51 -18.19
CA SER A 50 -0.90 -17.95 -18.21
C SER A 50 -2.36 -18.40 -18.16
N ALA A 51 -3.18 -17.75 -17.34
CA ALA A 51 -4.61 -18.03 -17.22
C ALA A 51 -5.37 -17.71 -18.52
N ILE A 52 -5.11 -16.53 -19.12
CA ILE A 52 -5.68 -16.17 -20.44
C ILE A 52 -5.19 -17.14 -21.52
N LYS A 53 -3.92 -17.53 -21.49
CA LYS A 53 -3.37 -18.52 -22.44
C LYS A 53 -4.00 -19.89 -22.26
N GLY A 54 -4.28 -20.31 -21.02
CA GLY A 54 -4.81 -21.63 -20.66
C GLY A 54 -6.33 -21.75 -20.77
N CYS A 55 -7.10 -20.66 -20.68
CA CYS A 55 -8.55 -20.72 -20.72
C CYS A 55 -9.09 -21.09 -22.13
N LYS A 56 -10.30 -21.62 -22.16
CA LYS A 56 -11.05 -21.87 -23.39
C LYS A 56 -11.86 -20.64 -23.82
N VAL A 57 -12.37 -19.87 -22.85
CA VAL A 57 -13.24 -18.70 -23.05
C VAL A 57 -12.89 -17.61 -22.07
N MET A 58 -12.93 -16.37 -22.53
CA MET A 58 -12.88 -15.19 -21.68
C MET A 58 -14.28 -14.60 -21.51
N LEU A 59 -14.74 -14.45 -20.28
CA LEU A 59 -15.88 -13.60 -19.93
C LEU A 59 -15.35 -12.20 -19.60
N LEU A 60 -15.82 -11.22 -20.33
CA LEU A 60 -15.47 -9.81 -20.11
C LEU A 60 -16.62 -9.11 -19.42
N SER A 61 -16.46 -8.80 -18.14
CA SER A 61 -17.46 -8.07 -17.36
C SER A 61 -17.45 -6.59 -17.75
N ILE A 62 -18.57 -6.09 -18.26
CA ILE A 62 -18.71 -4.72 -18.75
C ILE A 62 -19.58 -3.90 -17.82
N SER A 63 -19.04 -2.76 -17.38
CA SER A 63 -19.69 -1.70 -16.62
C SER A 63 -19.06 -0.35 -17.03
N PRO A 64 -19.61 0.81 -16.68
CA PRO A 64 -18.94 2.09 -16.92
C PRO A 64 -17.53 2.15 -16.32
N ILE A 65 -17.29 1.41 -15.23
CA ILE A 65 -15.99 1.36 -14.55
C ILE A 65 -15.01 0.44 -15.29
N SER A 66 -15.47 -0.70 -15.78
CA SER A 66 -14.62 -1.65 -16.48
C SER A 66 -14.16 -1.15 -17.85
N THR A 67 -14.98 -0.32 -18.50
CA THR A 67 -14.64 0.29 -19.81
C THR A 67 -13.55 1.36 -19.70
N GLU A 68 -13.35 1.95 -18.51
CA GLU A 68 -12.27 2.88 -18.21
C GLU A 68 -11.02 2.19 -17.61
N SER A 69 -11.10 0.89 -17.32
CA SER A 69 -10.02 0.14 -16.69
C SER A 69 -8.93 -0.26 -17.70
N GLU A 70 -7.73 0.32 -17.59
CA GLU A 70 -6.58 -0.06 -18.41
C GLU A 70 -6.26 -1.56 -18.36
N ASN A 71 -6.46 -2.21 -17.21
CA ASN A 71 -6.20 -3.64 -17.06
C ASN A 71 -7.19 -4.49 -17.86
N VAL A 72 -8.48 -4.15 -17.78
CA VAL A 72 -9.52 -4.81 -18.56
C VAL A 72 -9.26 -4.64 -20.06
N VAL A 73 -8.85 -3.45 -20.49
CA VAL A 73 -8.47 -3.18 -21.91
C VAL A 73 -7.27 -4.03 -22.33
N LYS A 74 -6.24 -4.14 -21.48
CA LYS A 74 -5.04 -4.94 -21.74
C LYS A 74 -5.34 -6.44 -21.78
N GLU A 75 -6.20 -6.94 -20.89
CA GLU A 75 -6.64 -8.34 -20.85
C GLU A 75 -7.48 -8.69 -22.07
N LEU A 76 -8.37 -7.80 -22.49
CA LEU A 76 -9.14 -7.92 -23.70
C LEU A 76 -8.22 -7.98 -24.95
N ALA A 77 -7.25 -7.08 -25.02
CA ALA A 77 -6.29 -7.05 -26.14
C ALA A 77 -5.47 -8.35 -26.22
N LEU A 78 -4.99 -8.86 -25.06
CA LEU A 78 -4.24 -10.11 -25.00
C LEU A 78 -5.09 -11.32 -25.39
N ALA A 79 -6.34 -11.41 -24.92
CA ALA A 79 -7.26 -12.49 -25.27
C ALA A 79 -7.57 -12.47 -26.77
N SER A 80 -7.78 -11.28 -27.35
CA SER A 80 -7.99 -11.08 -28.79
C SER A 80 -6.76 -11.49 -29.61
N GLU A 81 -5.56 -11.07 -29.23
CA GLU A 81 -4.30 -11.48 -29.86
C GLU A 81 -4.12 -13.00 -29.85
N ARG A 82 -4.52 -13.65 -28.76
CA ARG A 82 -4.48 -15.10 -28.58
C ARG A 82 -5.66 -15.83 -29.22
N LYS A 83 -6.54 -15.11 -29.93
CA LYS A 83 -7.74 -15.63 -30.60
C LYS A 83 -8.65 -16.41 -29.65
N LYS A 84 -8.75 -15.97 -28.38
CA LYS A 84 -9.67 -16.55 -27.41
C LYS A 84 -11.09 -16.09 -27.72
N PRO A 85 -12.09 -17.00 -27.66
CA PRO A 85 -13.48 -16.59 -27.69
C PRO A 85 -13.79 -15.65 -26.51
N ILE A 86 -14.36 -14.48 -26.81
CA ILE A 86 -14.74 -13.48 -25.81
C ILE A 86 -16.25 -13.42 -25.73
N ILE A 87 -16.81 -13.39 -24.52
CA ILE A 87 -18.23 -13.19 -24.26
C ILE A 87 -18.35 -11.93 -23.40
N PRO A 88 -18.84 -10.80 -23.95
CA PRO A 88 -19.09 -9.59 -23.17
C PRO A 88 -20.33 -9.78 -22.29
N VAL A 89 -20.14 -9.65 -20.98
CA VAL A 89 -21.17 -9.76 -19.95
C VAL A 89 -21.40 -8.39 -19.33
N TYR A 90 -22.50 -7.74 -19.71
CA TYR A 90 -22.86 -6.43 -19.21
C TYR A 90 -23.47 -6.55 -17.82
N LEU A 91 -22.80 -6.04 -16.82
CA LEU A 91 -23.29 -5.93 -15.44
C LEU A 91 -24.23 -4.74 -15.29
N GLU A 92 -24.04 -3.71 -16.12
CA GLU A 92 -24.93 -2.57 -16.30
C GLU A 92 -24.72 -1.94 -17.68
N ALA A 93 -25.60 -0.99 -18.07
CA ALA A 93 -25.47 -0.31 -19.34
C ALA A 93 -24.18 0.54 -19.37
N ALA A 94 -23.34 0.31 -20.38
CA ALA A 94 -22.09 1.05 -20.58
C ALA A 94 -21.85 1.28 -22.07
N GLU A 95 -21.27 2.43 -22.39
CA GLU A 95 -20.76 2.72 -23.73
C GLU A 95 -19.38 2.07 -23.89
N ILE A 96 -19.12 1.50 -25.07
CA ILE A 96 -17.83 0.88 -25.36
C ILE A 96 -16.90 1.96 -25.92
N PRO A 97 -15.74 2.22 -25.29
CA PRO A 97 -14.77 3.18 -25.80
C PRO A 97 -14.04 2.65 -27.04
N GLU A 98 -13.52 3.55 -27.88
CA GLU A 98 -12.77 3.21 -29.09
C GLU A 98 -11.63 2.20 -28.84
N THR A 99 -11.03 2.23 -27.65
CA THR A 99 -9.96 1.29 -27.23
C THR A 99 -10.42 -0.17 -27.15
N MET A 100 -11.71 -0.44 -27.01
CA MET A 100 -12.30 -1.79 -26.89
C MET A 100 -13.18 -2.12 -28.11
N GLU A 101 -13.60 -1.13 -28.88
CA GLU A 101 -14.58 -1.26 -29.95
C GLU A 101 -14.13 -2.25 -31.02
N TYR A 102 -12.85 -2.19 -31.44
CA TYR A 102 -12.29 -3.08 -32.43
C TYR A 102 -12.35 -4.55 -32.03
N GLN A 103 -12.06 -4.90 -30.77
CA GLN A 103 -12.05 -6.26 -30.28
C GLN A 103 -13.45 -6.81 -30.01
N LEU A 104 -14.44 -5.94 -29.78
CA LEU A 104 -15.81 -6.32 -29.46
C LEU A 104 -16.76 -6.21 -30.67
N ALA A 105 -16.28 -5.68 -31.81
CA ALA A 105 -17.07 -5.52 -33.02
C ALA A 105 -17.66 -6.86 -33.49
N GLY A 106 -18.98 -6.92 -33.62
CA GLY A 106 -19.70 -8.10 -34.08
C GLY A 106 -19.85 -9.24 -33.08
N ILE A 107 -19.43 -9.05 -31.81
CA ILE A 107 -19.62 -10.05 -30.75
C ILE A 107 -20.96 -9.81 -30.05
N GLN A 108 -21.77 -10.87 -29.94
CA GLN A 108 -23.05 -10.81 -29.25
C GLN A 108 -22.83 -10.64 -27.74
N ARG A 109 -23.48 -9.62 -27.15
CA ARG A 109 -23.42 -9.30 -25.73
C ARG A 109 -24.43 -10.10 -24.89
N VAL A 110 -24.12 -10.32 -23.61
CA VAL A 110 -25.00 -10.90 -22.60
C VAL A 110 -25.33 -9.81 -21.57
N GLU A 111 -26.61 -9.44 -21.44
CA GLU A 111 -27.07 -8.42 -20.47
C GLU A 111 -27.41 -9.10 -19.15
N TYR A 112 -26.48 -9.07 -18.19
CA TYR A 112 -26.59 -9.68 -16.85
C TYR A 112 -26.96 -8.62 -15.81
N PHE A 113 -28.14 -7.97 -15.99
CA PHE A 113 -28.68 -6.96 -15.07
C PHE A 113 -30.20 -6.82 -15.23
N LYS A 114 -30.88 -6.18 -14.24
CA LYS A 114 -32.31 -5.79 -14.27
C LYS A 114 -33.28 -6.94 -14.55
N ASP A 115 -33.53 -7.76 -13.55
CA ASP A 115 -34.55 -8.82 -13.57
C ASP A 115 -34.41 -9.88 -14.69
N LYS A 116 -33.29 -9.86 -15.43
CA LYS A 116 -33.01 -10.81 -16.50
C LYS A 116 -31.81 -11.72 -16.19
N GLU A 117 -31.28 -11.70 -14.99
CA GLU A 117 -30.04 -12.40 -14.60
C GLU A 117 -30.14 -13.90 -14.88
N ASP A 118 -31.26 -14.56 -14.62
CA ASP A 118 -31.42 -16.00 -14.85
C ASP A 118 -31.48 -16.36 -16.34
N LEU A 119 -32.15 -15.55 -17.15
CA LEU A 119 -32.16 -15.73 -18.60
C LEU A 119 -30.78 -15.50 -19.21
N ALA A 120 -30.09 -14.46 -18.77
CA ALA A 120 -28.76 -14.12 -19.20
C ALA A 120 -27.76 -15.22 -18.77
N PHE A 121 -27.87 -15.74 -17.56
CA PHE A 121 -27.05 -16.83 -17.05
C PHE A 121 -27.23 -18.10 -17.89
N ASN A 122 -28.47 -18.51 -18.18
CA ASN A 122 -28.73 -19.67 -19.02
C ASN A 122 -28.23 -19.48 -20.45
N ALA A 123 -28.31 -18.27 -21.02
CA ALA A 123 -27.75 -17.95 -22.32
C ALA A 123 -26.21 -18.04 -22.32
N MET A 124 -25.59 -17.60 -21.23
CA MET A 124 -24.15 -17.69 -21.01
C MET A 124 -23.69 -19.15 -20.90
N LEU A 125 -24.35 -20.00 -20.11
CA LEU A 125 -24.04 -21.43 -20.01
C LEU A 125 -24.10 -22.13 -21.36
N ARG A 126 -25.16 -21.89 -22.15
CA ARG A 126 -25.25 -22.41 -23.53
C ARG A 126 -24.09 -21.95 -24.41
N SER A 127 -23.70 -20.69 -24.29
CA SER A 127 -22.58 -20.12 -25.04
C SER A 127 -21.25 -20.74 -24.63
N LEU A 128 -21.07 -21.08 -23.35
CA LEU A 128 -19.88 -21.77 -22.81
C LEU A 128 -19.81 -23.22 -23.33
N VAL A 129 -20.93 -23.96 -23.28
CA VAL A 129 -20.99 -25.35 -23.79
C VAL A 129 -20.66 -25.41 -25.30
N LYS A 130 -21.21 -24.49 -26.11
CA LYS A 130 -20.86 -24.39 -27.55
C LYS A 130 -19.37 -24.15 -27.80
N ARG A 131 -18.62 -23.67 -26.81
CA ARG A 131 -17.16 -23.42 -26.90
C ARG A 131 -16.34 -24.49 -26.17
N GLY A 132 -16.98 -25.61 -25.82
CA GLY A 132 -16.32 -26.77 -25.23
C GLY A 132 -15.95 -26.62 -23.75
N VAL A 133 -16.58 -25.69 -23.03
CA VAL A 133 -16.47 -25.58 -21.57
C VAL A 133 -17.38 -26.62 -20.92
N HIS A 134 -16.86 -27.32 -19.89
CA HIS A 134 -17.66 -28.28 -19.15
C HIS A 134 -18.70 -27.56 -18.29
N VAL A 135 -19.95 -28.04 -18.37
CA VAL A 135 -21.08 -27.57 -17.55
C VAL A 135 -21.88 -28.79 -17.13
N ASP A 136 -22.27 -28.87 -15.85
CA ASP A 136 -23.03 -30.00 -15.32
C ASP A 136 -24.43 -30.06 -15.96
N GLU A 137 -24.80 -31.23 -16.49
CA GLU A 137 -26.08 -31.44 -17.20
C GLU A 137 -27.30 -31.10 -16.35
N GLN A 138 -27.23 -31.27 -15.04
CA GLN A 138 -28.31 -30.93 -14.09
C GLN A 138 -28.52 -29.42 -13.93
N SER A 139 -27.54 -28.62 -14.27
CA SER A 139 -27.60 -27.14 -14.19
C SER A 139 -28.17 -26.50 -15.45
N ILE A 140 -28.28 -27.27 -16.54
CA ILE A 140 -28.91 -26.86 -17.78
C ILE A 140 -30.34 -27.43 -17.78
N GLY A 141 -31.23 -26.82 -17.02
CA GLY A 141 -32.66 -27.18 -17.00
C GLY A 141 -33.34 -26.90 -18.34
N ILE A 142 -33.04 -27.69 -19.40
CA ILE A 142 -33.76 -27.64 -20.68
C ILE A 142 -33.61 -29.00 -21.38
N GLU A 143 -34.75 -29.64 -21.59
CA GLU A 143 -34.92 -30.68 -22.59
C GLU A 143 -34.37 -30.21 -23.94
N LEU A 144 -33.44 -30.97 -24.51
CA LEU A 144 -33.01 -30.84 -25.88
C LEU A 144 -34.19 -31.19 -26.79
N ASN A 145 -35.04 -30.24 -27.13
CA ASN A 145 -35.90 -30.34 -28.29
C ASN A 145 -35.24 -29.68 -29.47
N GLU A 146 -34.77 -30.53 -30.41
CA GLU A 146 -34.43 -30.14 -31.77
C GLU A 146 -35.62 -29.45 -32.43
N GLY A 147 -35.42 -28.22 -32.86
CA GLY A 147 -36.39 -27.53 -33.74
C GLY A 147 -36.74 -26.13 -33.26
N LEU A 148 -35.92 -25.15 -33.68
CA LEU A 148 -36.33 -23.83 -34.15
C LEU A 148 -35.10 -23.02 -34.58
N GLU A 149 -34.60 -23.34 -35.77
CA GLU A 149 -33.96 -22.34 -36.63
C GLU A 149 -35.05 -21.44 -37.20
N THR A 150 -34.74 -20.19 -37.35
CA THR A 150 -35.50 -19.07 -37.89
C THR A 150 -36.31 -18.24 -36.89
N SER A 151 -35.68 -17.19 -36.45
CA SER A 151 -36.26 -15.83 -36.40
C SER A 151 -35.44 -14.92 -35.48
N LEU A 152 -34.48 -14.21 -36.02
CA LEU A 152 -33.97 -12.93 -35.47
C LEU A 152 -33.11 -12.25 -36.55
N ALA A 153 -33.82 -11.70 -37.52
CA ALA A 153 -33.26 -10.64 -38.38
C ALA A 153 -34.08 -9.38 -38.10
N SER A 154 -33.35 -8.31 -37.88
CA SER A 154 -33.77 -6.91 -38.05
C SER A 154 -34.96 -6.41 -37.27
N HIS A 155 -34.71 -5.45 -36.37
CA HIS A 155 -35.43 -4.17 -36.39
C HIS A 155 -34.69 -3.10 -35.58
N ASN A 156 -34.38 -2.03 -36.23
CA ASN A 156 -33.99 -0.74 -35.70
C ASN A 156 -35.28 0.11 -35.51
N PRO A 157 -35.26 1.18 -34.74
CA PRO A 157 -36.38 1.69 -33.98
C PRO A 157 -37.23 2.73 -34.73
N SER A 158 -38.49 2.79 -34.41
CA SER A 158 -39.25 4.05 -34.50
C SER A 158 -40.55 3.99 -33.69
N THR A 159 -40.68 4.93 -32.80
CA THR A 159 -41.81 5.78 -32.40
C THR A 159 -43.22 5.24 -32.24
N GLU A 160 -43.78 5.66 -31.11
CA GLU A 160 -45.12 6.18 -30.83
C GLU A 160 -46.28 5.27 -30.43
N ASN A 161 -46.70 5.54 -29.21
CA ASN A 161 -48.07 5.95 -28.74
C ASN A 161 -49.22 4.95 -28.55
N THR A 162 -49.77 5.16 -27.37
CA THR A 162 -51.16 5.23 -26.92
C THR A 162 -51.86 3.96 -26.41
N SER A 163 -52.12 4.09 -25.11
CA SER A 163 -53.41 3.87 -24.39
C SER A 163 -54.18 2.56 -24.55
N THR A 164 -54.53 1.91 -23.47
CA THR A 164 -55.84 1.99 -22.78
C THR A 164 -55.95 1.00 -21.63
N LYS A 165 -56.67 1.47 -20.61
CA LYS A 165 -57.16 0.81 -19.40
C LYS A 165 -57.89 -0.51 -19.66
N LYS A 166 -57.75 -1.46 -18.69
CA LYS A 166 -58.93 -2.07 -18.07
C LYS A 166 -58.60 -2.73 -16.73
N GLU A 167 -59.27 -2.22 -15.71
CA GLU A 167 -59.38 -2.80 -14.35
C GLU A 167 -60.09 -4.15 -14.37
N ARG A 168 -59.67 -5.05 -13.46
CA ARG A 168 -60.63 -5.92 -12.73
C ARG A 168 -60.07 -6.32 -11.38
N LYS A 169 -60.90 -6.03 -10.36
CA LYS A 169 -60.80 -6.41 -8.95
C LYS A 169 -60.98 -7.92 -8.78
N THR A 170 -60.33 -8.47 -7.74
CA THR A 170 -60.84 -9.44 -6.74
C THR A 170 -59.69 -9.79 -5.84
N GLU A 171 -59.73 -9.58 -4.66
CA GLU A 171 -60.33 -9.89 -3.38
C GLU A 171 -59.34 -10.50 -2.40
N PHE A 172 -59.35 -9.92 -1.24
CA PHE A 172 -58.66 -10.22 0.01
C PHE A 172 -58.84 -11.67 0.46
N LEU A 173 -57.73 -12.39 0.74
CA LEU A 173 -57.73 -13.52 1.71
C LEU A 173 -56.29 -14.10 1.92
N THR A 174 -55.28 -13.32 2.36
CA THR A 174 -53.99 -13.90 2.75
C THR A 174 -53.15 -13.10 3.75
N PRO A 175 -53.62 -12.53 4.86
CA PRO A 175 -52.68 -12.10 5.90
C PRO A 175 -52.57 -13.05 7.11
N ILE A 176 -53.44 -14.07 7.25
CA ILE A 176 -53.44 -14.91 8.47
C ILE A 176 -52.46 -16.11 8.37
N LEU A 177 -52.21 -16.61 7.16
CA LEU A 177 -51.32 -17.77 6.97
C LEU A 177 -49.85 -17.45 7.11
N ILE A 178 -49.43 -16.21 6.79
CA ILE A 178 -48.03 -15.76 6.87
C ILE A 178 -47.58 -15.57 8.32
N LEU A 179 -48.46 -15.06 9.19
CA LEU A 179 -48.16 -14.90 10.62
C LEU A 179 -48.04 -16.25 11.38
N ALA A 180 -48.77 -17.26 10.96
CA ALA A 180 -48.68 -18.61 11.55
C ALA A 180 -47.37 -19.32 11.17
N ILE A 181 -46.85 -19.09 9.96
CA ILE A 181 -45.57 -19.68 9.49
C ILE A 181 -44.39 -18.99 10.16
N ILE A 182 -44.43 -17.68 10.34
CA ILE A 182 -43.37 -16.92 11.04
C ILE A 182 -43.29 -17.32 12.52
N GLY A 183 -44.44 -17.52 13.19
CA GLY A 183 -44.51 -18.00 14.57
C GLY A 183 -43.94 -19.41 14.74
N LEU A 184 -44.18 -20.31 13.78
CA LEU A 184 -43.67 -21.69 13.82
C LEU A 184 -42.15 -21.75 13.58
N VAL A 185 -41.63 -20.94 12.69
CA VAL A 185 -40.19 -20.84 12.42
C VAL A 185 -39.42 -20.24 13.61
N LEU A 186 -39.98 -19.24 14.27
CA LEU A 186 -39.40 -18.62 15.47
C LEU A 186 -39.42 -19.60 16.67
N ALA A 187 -40.46 -20.40 16.83
CA ALA A 187 -40.57 -21.42 17.88
C ALA A 187 -39.59 -22.60 17.65
N LEU A 188 -39.28 -22.93 16.39
CA LEU A 188 -38.29 -23.96 16.06
C LEU A 188 -36.86 -23.45 16.27
N PHE A 189 -36.60 -22.15 16.09
CA PHE A 189 -35.28 -21.54 16.39
C PHE A 189 -35.02 -21.44 17.90
N LEU A 190 -36.02 -21.17 18.72
CA LEU A 190 -35.89 -21.04 20.18
C LEU A 190 -35.76 -22.39 20.91
N LYS A 191 -36.13 -23.51 20.28
CA LYS A 191 -36.07 -24.87 20.86
C LYS A 191 -34.76 -25.60 20.57
N ARG A 192 -33.82 -25.01 19.79
CA ARG A 192 -32.47 -25.55 19.52
C ARG A 192 -31.39 -24.85 20.33
N GLY A 193 -31.66 -24.70 21.62
CA GLY A 193 -30.61 -24.37 22.60
C GLY A 193 -29.81 -25.59 22.97
N ASN A 194 -28.54 -25.54 22.65
CA ASN A 194 -27.46 -26.23 23.34
C ASN A 194 -27.42 -27.76 23.32
N LYS A 195 -26.63 -28.34 22.38
CA LYS A 195 -25.72 -29.48 22.68
C LYS A 195 -24.76 -29.74 21.50
N ASN A 196 -23.47 -29.71 21.83
CA ASN A 196 -22.35 -30.32 21.11
C ASN A 196 -21.92 -29.62 19.78
N LYS A 197 -21.06 -28.60 19.90
CA LYS A 197 -20.07 -28.32 18.87
C LYS A 197 -19.02 -29.45 18.91
N PRO A 198 -18.77 -30.17 17.80
CA PRO A 198 -17.54 -30.92 17.68
C PRO A 198 -16.37 -29.89 17.59
N PRO A 199 -15.17 -30.25 18.10
CA PRO A 199 -14.02 -29.34 17.97
C PRO A 199 -13.74 -29.12 16.48
N ILE A 200 -13.73 -27.86 16.09
CA ILE A 200 -13.26 -27.44 14.77
C ILE A 200 -11.77 -27.77 14.78
N ALA A 201 -11.38 -28.82 14.08
CA ALA A 201 -9.99 -29.01 13.72
C ALA A 201 -9.50 -27.75 13.00
N PRO A 202 -8.29 -27.25 13.29
CA PRO A 202 -7.76 -26.14 12.54
C PRO A 202 -7.64 -26.59 11.08
N VAL A 203 -8.42 -25.98 10.21
CA VAL A 203 -8.20 -26.05 8.77
C VAL A 203 -6.81 -25.47 8.57
N ALA A 204 -5.84 -26.34 8.35
CA ALA A 204 -4.54 -25.95 7.85
C ALA A 204 -4.81 -25.19 6.55
N LYS A 205 -4.66 -23.88 6.58
CA LYS A 205 -4.45 -23.09 5.37
C LYS A 205 -3.16 -23.64 4.77
N GLU A 206 -3.27 -24.47 3.76
CA GLU A 206 -2.19 -24.64 2.80
C GLU A 206 -1.98 -23.28 2.14
N GLN A 207 -1.18 -22.45 2.77
CA GLN A 207 -0.47 -21.40 2.10
C GLN A 207 0.48 -22.12 1.14
N ASN A 208 0.17 -22.10 -0.14
CA ASN A 208 1.19 -22.18 -1.17
C ASN A 208 2.02 -20.88 -1.08
N VAL A 209 2.78 -20.77 0.00
CA VAL A 209 3.93 -19.90 0.08
C VAL A 209 4.95 -20.53 -0.87
N THR A 210 5.12 -19.97 -2.04
CA THR A 210 6.41 -20.10 -2.74
C THR A 210 7.42 -19.63 -1.71
N ASN A 211 8.18 -20.56 -1.09
CA ASN A 211 9.22 -20.24 -0.13
C ASN A 211 10.27 -19.38 -0.84
N LYS A 212 10.07 -18.03 -0.81
CA LYS A 212 11.13 -17.12 -1.19
C LYS A 212 12.21 -17.26 -0.13
N THR A 213 13.42 -17.52 -0.56
CA THR A 213 14.58 -17.47 0.31
C THR A 213 14.66 -16.11 0.98
N SER A 214 14.86 -16.08 2.28
CA SER A 214 14.94 -14.83 3.05
C SER A 214 16.34 -14.61 3.60
N ILE A 215 16.79 -13.35 3.55
CA ILE A 215 18.11 -12.93 4.01
C ILE A 215 18.02 -11.64 4.80
N ALA A 216 18.96 -11.43 5.72
CA ALA A 216 19.26 -10.13 6.30
C ALA A 216 20.74 -9.82 6.13
N VAL A 217 21.05 -8.58 5.74
CA VAL A 217 22.41 -8.06 5.75
C VAL A 217 22.63 -7.41 7.11
N LEU A 218 23.56 -7.95 7.92
CA LEU A 218 23.91 -7.36 9.21
C LEU A 218 24.83 -6.17 9.03
N PRO A 219 24.80 -5.17 9.93
CA PRO A 219 25.75 -4.07 9.90
C PRO A 219 27.20 -4.58 9.85
N PHE A 220 27.99 -4.09 8.89
CA PHE A 220 29.38 -4.49 8.77
C PHE A 220 30.22 -3.82 9.85
N ARG A 221 31.14 -4.58 10.43
CA ARG A 221 32.01 -4.07 11.50
C ARG A 221 33.29 -3.47 10.90
N ASN A 222 33.58 -2.24 11.31
CA ASN A 222 34.90 -1.63 11.00
C ASN A 222 35.99 -2.23 11.90
N ILE A 223 37.10 -2.67 11.31
CA ILE A 223 38.31 -3.15 12.00
C ILE A 223 39.44 -2.15 11.72
N GLY A 224 39.29 -0.93 12.26
CA GLY A 224 40.25 0.17 12.09
C GLY A 224 40.37 1.02 13.36
N THR A 225 41.34 1.94 13.38
CA THR A 225 41.68 2.72 14.56
C THR A 225 41.17 4.17 14.55
N ALA A 226 40.38 4.59 13.56
CA ALA A 226 39.89 5.97 13.46
C ALA A 226 38.38 6.08 13.21
N ASP A 227 37.73 7.01 13.93
CA ASP A 227 36.29 7.34 13.81
C ASP A 227 35.92 7.82 12.41
N SER A 228 36.85 8.32 11.60
CA SER A 228 36.62 8.80 10.24
C SER A 228 36.35 7.69 9.20
N GLU A 229 36.63 6.42 9.54
CA GLU A 229 36.52 5.27 8.63
C GLU A 229 35.24 4.45 8.83
N SER A 230 34.36 4.82 9.81
CA SER A 230 33.16 4.07 10.10
C SER A 230 32.14 4.13 8.95
N PHE A 231 32.10 5.22 8.21
CA PHE A 231 31.14 5.43 7.12
C PHE A 231 31.28 4.44 5.97
N LEU A 232 32.49 3.90 5.72
CA LEU A 232 32.68 2.93 4.63
C LEU A 232 32.01 1.58 4.94
N ALA A 233 32.08 1.13 6.19
CA ALA A 233 31.41 -0.10 6.61
C ALA A 233 29.88 0.03 6.51
N ASP A 234 29.33 1.18 6.95
CA ASP A 234 27.92 1.51 6.84
C ASP A 234 27.50 1.61 5.38
N GLY A 235 28.28 2.30 4.54
CA GLY A 235 28.01 2.41 3.10
C GLY A 235 28.05 1.06 2.38
N MET A 236 28.98 0.17 2.76
CA MET A 236 29.01 -1.19 2.21
C MET A 236 27.78 -1.99 2.59
N HIS A 237 27.35 -1.92 3.84
CA HIS A 237 26.14 -2.56 4.30
C HIS A 237 24.90 -2.05 3.53
N GLU A 238 24.70 -0.72 3.50
CA GLU A 238 23.52 -0.11 2.86
C GLU A 238 23.46 -0.41 1.35
N GLU A 239 24.59 -0.38 0.64
CA GLU A 239 24.61 -0.62 -0.80
C GLU A 239 24.37 -2.10 -1.15
N ILE A 240 24.96 -3.04 -0.39
CA ILE A 240 24.73 -4.47 -0.59
C ILE A 240 23.28 -4.82 -0.26
N ASP A 241 22.71 -4.28 0.83
CA ASP A 241 21.31 -4.45 1.19
C ASP A 241 20.39 -3.93 0.08
N ALA A 242 20.67 -2.72 -0.45
CA ALA A 242 19.92 -2.14 -1.56
C ALA A 242 20.00 -2.98 -2.84
N MET A 243 21.19 -3.46 -3.22
CA MET A 243 21.36 -4.33 -4.40
C MET A 243 20.57 -5.63 -4.26
N LEU A 244 20.65 -6.30 -3.10
CA LEU A 244 19.91 -7.54 -2.85
C LEU A 244 18.40 -7.30 -2.81
N SER A 245 17.95 -6.15 -2.29
CA SER A 245 16.55 -5.77 -2.20
C SER A 245 15.86 -5.62 -3.56
N MET A 246 16.62 -5.36 -4.63
CA MET A 246 16.12 -5.32 -6.01
C MET A 246 15.83 -6.71 -6.60
N THR A 247 16.11 -7.80 -5.85
CA THR A 247 15.94 -9.19 -6.31
C THR A 247 14.54 -9.72 -5.96
N PRO A 248 13.62 -9.92 -6.93
CA PRO A 248 12.23 -10.30 -6.65
C PRO A 248 12.06 -11.69 -6.03
N SER A 249 12.99 -12.61 -6.30
CA SER A 249 12.99 -13.97 -5.74
C SER A 249 13.53 -14.05 -4.31
N LEU A 250 14.04 -12.94 -3.76
CA LEU A 250 14.64 -12.84 -2.43
C LEU A 250 13.78 -11.95 -1.54
N THR A 251 13.57 -12.35 -0.29
CA THR A 251 13.02 -11.46 0.74
C THR A 251 14.17 -10.91 1.56
N VAL A 252 14.48 -9.64 1.39
CA VAL A 252 15.55 -8.95 2.14
C VAL A 252 14.94 -8.23 3.32
N LYS A 253 15.36 -8.57 4.54
CA LYS A 253 14.88 -7.94 5.77
C LYS A 253 15.93 -7.01 6.35
N ASN A 254 15.49 -5.80 6.67
CA ASN A 254 16.36 -4.77 7.20
C ASN A 254 16.81 -5.08 8.63
N ALA A 255 18.12 -5.14 8.84
CA ALA A 255 18.77 -5.43 10.13
C ALA A 255 19.30 -4.18 10.85
N SER A 256 19.15 -2.98 10.29
CA SER A 256 19.78 -1.74 10.79
C SER A 256 19.30 -1.33 12.20
N ARG A 257 18.19 -1.87 12.69
CA ARG A 257 17.60 -1.59 14.01
C ARG A 257 17.67 -2.77 14.97
N LEU A 258 18.51 -3.76 14.69
CA LEU A 258 18.76 -4.84 15.64
C LEU A 258 19.56 -4.30 16.83
N LYS A 259 19.26 -4.79 18.04
CA LYS A 259 20.09 -4.51 19.23
C LYS A 259 21.43 -5.23 19.09
N ASP A 260 22.49 -4.67 19.68
CA ASP A 260 23.83 -5.27 19.64
C ASP A 260 23.87 -6.74 20.08
N SER A 261 23.03 -7.12 21.03
CA SER A 261 22.89 -8.50 21.50
C SER A 261 22.30 -9.47 20.47
N ALA A 262 21.74 -8.98 19.38
CA ALA A 262 21.12 -9.78 18.31
C ALA A 262 21.92 -9.68 16.99
N LEU A 263 23.19 -9.24 17.02
CA LEU A 263 24.04 -9.13 15.84
C LEU A 263 24.83 -10.41 15.53
N ASP A 264 24.74 -11.46 16.37
CA ASP A 264 25.22 -12.77 15.96
C ASP A 264 24.23 -13.43 14.96
N PRO A 265 24.72 -14.27 14.05
CA PRO A 265 23.92 -14.81 12.95
C PRO A 265 22.65 -15.54 13.37
N LYS A 266 22.71 -16.34 14.43
CA LYS A 266 21.59 -17.10 14.92
C LYS A 266 20.51 -16.21 15.53
N SER A 267 20.91 -15.36 16.50
CA SER A 267 20.00 -14.41 17.13
C SER A 267 19.36 -13.45 16.14
N ALA A 268 20.10 -13.01 15.11
CA ALA A 268 19.57 -12.21 14.02
C ALA A 268 18.55 -12.99 13.17
N GLY A 269 18.88 -14.25 12.85
CA GLY A 269 17.97 -15.15 12.14
C GLY A 269 16.64 -15.36 12.87
N GLU A 270 16.69 -15.61 14.17
CA GLU A 270 15.50 -15.76 15.02
C GLU A 270 14.69 -14.46 15.13
N ALA A 271 15.38 -13.33 15.38
CA ALA A 271 14.74 -12.02 15.56
C ALA A 271 14.05 -11.52 14.27
N LEU A 272 14.69 -11.73 13.12
CA LEU A 272 14.18 -11.28 11.82
C LEU A 272 13.39 -12.37 11.08
N LYS A 273 13.47 -13.63 11.53
CA LYS A 273 12.88 -14.81 10.86
C LYS A 273 13.35 -14.87 9.41
N VAL A 274 14.66 -15.02 9.22
CA VAL A 274 15.31 -15.17 7.91
C VAL A 274 16.07 -16.49 7.85
N ASP A 275 16.15 -17.06 6.63
CA ASP A 275 16.85 -18.34 6.40
C ASP A 275 18.37 -18.17 6.42
N SER A 276 18.85 -16.97 6.05
CA SER A 276 20.28 -16.69 5.96
C SER A 276 20.60 -15.28 6.43
N VAL A 277 21.83 -15.09 6.90
CA VAL A 277 22.38 -13.77 7.22
C VAL A 277 23.71 -13.55 6.51
N LEU A 278 23.90 -12.34 5.99
CA LEU A 278 25.19 -11.85 5.51
C LEU A 278 25.84 -11.02 6.60
N THR A 279 27.03 -11.38 7.03
CA THR A 279 27.84 -10.61 7.98
C THR A 279 29.17 -10.27 7.37
N GLY A 280 29.76 -9.14 7.78
CA GLY A 280 31.00 -8.69 7.22
C GLY A 280 31.84 -7.82 8.14
N THR A 281 33.12 -7.71 7.79
CA THR A 281 34.08 -6.79 8.40
C THR A 281 34.79 -6.02 7.31
N VAL A 282 35.03 -4.74 7.56
CA VAL A 282 35.74 -3.83 6.66
C VAL A 282 37.00 -3.32 7.37
N ARG A 283 38.11 -3.38 6.73
CA ARG A 283 39.38 -2.79 7.18
C ARG A 283 39.99 -1.98 6.06
N GLN A 284 40.30 -0.75 6.37
CA GLN A 284 41.01 0.16 5.48
C GLN A 284 42.42 0.45 6.06
N SER A 285 43.45 0.36 5.24
CA SER A 285 44.79 0.66 5.66
C SER A 285 45.71 0.94 4.45
N GLY A 286 46.34 2.11 4.42
CA GLY A 286 47.31 2.45 3.38
C GLY A 286 46.75 2.44 1.95
N GLY A 287 45.53 2.93 1.75
CA GLY A 287 44.84 2.95 0.43
C GLY A 287 44.36 1.57 -0.04
N LYS A 288 44.41 0.55 0.83
CA LYS A 288 43.90 -0.80 0.56
C LYS A 288 42.68 -1.06 1.39
N LEU A 289 41.71 -1.68 0.76
CA LEU A 289 40.45 -2.16 1.33
C LEU A 289 40.49 -3.68 1.48
N ARG A 290 40.25 -4.16 2.70
CA ARG A 290 40.04 -5.58 2.97
C ARG A 290 38.67 -5.79 3.53
N VAL A 291 37.83 -6.57 2.81
CA VAL A 291 36.46 -6.88 3.20
C VAL A 291 36.33 -8.39 3.36
N THR A 292 35.96 -8.84 4.56
CA THR A 292 35.68 -10.26 4.81
C THR A 292 34.18 -10.42 5.02
N VAL A 293 33.57 -11.32 4.28
CA VAL A 293 32.11 -11.56 4.29
C VAL A 293 31.83 -13.04 4.49
N LYS A 294 30.72 -13.32 5.17
CA LYS A 294 30.19 -14.66 5.37
C LYS A 294 28.69 -14.66 5.15
N LEU A 295 28.20 -15.54 4.32
CA LEU A 295 26.79 -15.89 4.20
C LEU A 295 26.55 -17.15 5.02
N ILE A 296 25.68 -17.09 6.01
CA ILE A 296 25.49 -18.11 7.03
C ILE A 296 24.02 -18.54 7.03
N ASP A 297 23.76 -19.86 7.00
CA ASP A 297 22.46 -20.44 7.25
C ASP A 297 22.11 -20.28 8.73
N THR A 298 20.94 -19.71 9.04
CA THR A 298 20.57 -19.36 10.42
C THR A 298 20.12 -20.57 11.24
N THR A 299 19.79 -21.67 10.58
CA THR A 299 19.34 -22.91 11.22
C THR A 299 20.49 -23.82 11.56
N SER A 300 21.37 -24.08 10.59
CA SER A 300 22.53 -24.97 10.77
C SER A 300 23.76 -24.24 11.33
N GLU A 301 23.78 -22.92 11.30
CA GLU A 301 24.93 -22.05 11.62
C GLU A 301 26.17 -22.30 10.72
N GLU A 302 25.98 -23.02 9.61
CA GLU A 302 27.05 -23.30 8.66
C GLU A 302 27.23 -22.15 7.65
N ASN A 303 28.49 -21.98 7.23
CA ASN A 303 28.78 -21.02 6.16
C ASN A 303 28.32 -21.61 4.81
N ILE A 304 27.29 -21.00 4.21
CA ILE A 304 26.90 -21.27 2.83
C ILE A 304 28.06 -20.81 1.91
N TRP A 305 28.63 -19.65 2.24
CA TRP A 305 29.75 -19.05 1.51
C TRP A 305 30.53 -18.09 2.42
N ALA A 306 31.85 -18.01 2.20
CA ALA A 306 32.71 -17.03 2.83
C ALA A 306 33.81 -16.59 1.87
N SER A 307 34.18 -15.32 1.91
CA SER A 307 35.28 -14.78 1.09
C SER A 307 35.92 -13.56 1.73
N THR A 308 37.16 -13.30 1.29
CA THR A 308 37.90 -12.08 1.63
C THR A 308 38.33 -11.40 0.34
N PHE A 309 38.01 -10.12 0.22
CA PHE A 309 38.35 -9.26 -0.89
C PHE A 309 39.49 -8.32 -0.43
N GLU A 310 40.57 -8.29 -1.18
CA GLU A 310 41.66 -7.32 -0.99
C GLU A 310 41.85 -6.54 -2.29
N LYS A 311 41.46 -5.29 -2.28
CA LYS A 311 41.49 -4.40 -3.45
C LYS A 311 41.93 -2.99 -3.06
N SER A 312 42.11 -2.11 -4.03
CA SER A 312 42.28 -0.68 -3.77
C SER A 312 40.96 -0.09 -3.22
N GLU A 313 41.08 0.95 -2.43
CA GLU A 313 39.91 1.73 -1.94
C GLU A 313 39.02 2.24 -3.08
N SER A 314 39.61 2.62 -4.21
CA SER A 314 38.89 3.02 -5.42
C SER A 314 37.99 1.92 -6.00
N ASP A 315 38.21 0.67 -5.62
CA ASP A 315 37.49 -0.50 -6.12
C ASP A 315 36.31 -0.92 -5.24
N VAL A 316 35.97 -0.11 -4.21
CA VAL A 316 34.88 -0.40 -3.25
C VAL A 316 33.57 -0.82 -3.94
N PHE A 317 33.18 -0.12 -4.99
CA PHE A 317 31.97 -0.42 -5.74
C PHE A 317 32.01 -1.79 -6.46
N SER A 318 33.22 -2.19 -6.92
CA SER A 318 33.37 -3.52 -7.53
C SER A 318 33.28 -4.62 -6.49
N VAL A 319 33.74 -4.35 -5.26
CA VAL A 319 33.64 -5.29 -4.14
C VAL A 319 32.19 -5.45 -3.70
N GLN A 320 31.44 -4.35 -3.56
CA GLN A 320 30.01 -4.37 -3.20
C GLN A 320 29.20 -5.22 -4.20
N ARG A 321 29.39 -4.98 -5.50
CA ARG A 321 28.72 -5.75 -6.56
C ARG A 321 29.11 -7.22 -6.53
N GLU A 322 30.41 -7.53 -6.43
CA GLU A 322 30.91 -8.90 -6.40
C GLU A 322 30.35 -9.67 -5.19
N ILE A 323 30.19 -9.01 -4.03
CA ILE A 323 29.54 -9.59 -2.85
C ILE A 323 28.06 -9.89 -3.15
N ALA A 324 27.31 -8.94 -3.69
CA ALA A 324 25.89 -9.13 -4.01
C ALA A 324 25.69 -10.28 -5.02
N GLU A 325 26.49 -10.34 -6.10
CA GLU A 325 26.49 -11.44 -7.07
C GLU A 325 26.78 -12.79 -6.39
N LYS A 326 27.79 -12.86 -5.52
CA LYS A 326 28.15 -14.10 -4.80
C LYS A 326 27.09 -14.54 -3.79
N VAL A 327 26.36 -13.63 -3.18
CA VAL A 327 25.21 -13.96 -2.31
C VAL A 327 24.11 -14.61 -3.12
N VAL A 328 23.76 -14.02 -4.28
CA VAL A 328 22.75 -14.57 -5.19
C VAL A 328 23.14 -15.96 -5.69
N ASP A 329 24.40 -16.16 -6.09
CA ASP A 329 24.95 -17.45 -6.50
C ASP A 329 24.89 -18.48 -5.34
N GLY A 330 25.33 -18.07 -4.14
CA GLY A 330 25.33 -18.93 -2.94
C GLY A 330 23.93 -19.40 -2.54
N LEU A 331 22.93 -18.54 -2.72
CA LEU A 331 21.52 -18.85 -2.52
C LEU A 331 20.88 -19.57 -3.71
N LYS A 332 21.65 -19.85 -4.77
CA LYS A 332 21.19 -20.54 -6.00
C LYS A 332 20.00 -19.87 -6.67
N LEU A 333 19.98 -18.53 -6.64
CA LEU A 333 18.91 -17.76 -7.23
C LEU A 333 19.23 -17.45 -8.72
N ASN A 334 18.25 -17.58 -9.58
CA ASN A 334 18.39 -17.24 -11.00
C ASN A 334 17.94 -15.79 -11.22
N LEU A 335 18.89 -14.92 -11.56
CA LEU A 335 18.60 -13.54 -11.96
C LEU A 335 18.38 -13.46 -13.47
N GLY A 336 17.32 -12.78 -13.89
CA GLY A 336 17.16 -12.37 -15.28
C GLY A 336 18.19 -11.29 -15.67
N SER A 337 18.47 -11.14 -16.97
CA SER A 337 19.44 -10.15 -17.48
C SER A 337 19.16 -8.73 -16.99
N SER A 338 17.90 -8.30 -16.97
CA SER A 338 17.50 -6.98 -16.47
C SER A 338 17.82 -6.76 -14.99
N GLN A 339 17.80 -7.80 -14.17
CA GLN A 339 18.12 -7.73 -12.74
C GLN A 339 19.65 -7.68 -12.53
N GLN A 340 20.40 -8.45 -13.31
CA GLN A 340 21.85 -8.36 -13.33
C GLN A 340 22.31 -6.95 -13.73
N ASP A 341 21.66 -6.33 -14.71
CA ASP A 341 21.94 -4.95 -15.11
C ASP A 341 21.65 -3.93 -14.00
N LEU A 342 20.57 -4.12 -13.23
CA LEU A 342 20.25 -3.26 -12.08
C LEU A 342 21.29 -3.35 -10.98
N ILE A 343 21.73 -4.56 -10.62
CA ILE A 343 22.79 -4.81 -9.63
C ILE A 343 24.13 -4.27 -10.14
N ALA A 344 24.39 -4.37 -11.44
CA ALA A 344 25.65 -3.92 -12.05
C ALA A 344 25.75 -2.40 -12.20
N LYS A 345 24.62 -1.66 -12.17
CA LYS A 345 24.60 -0.22 -12.43
C LYS A 345 25.14 0.56 -11.26
N ARG A 346 26.30 1.17 -11.45
CA ARG A 346 26.93 2.03 -10.43
C ARG A 346 26.14 3.32 -10.23
N GLN A 347 25.98 3.73 -8.98
CA GLN A 347 25.32 5.00 -8.62
C GLN A 347 26.26 6.21 -8.85
N THR A 348 27.55 6.05 -8.60
CA THR A 348 28.61 7.04 -8.90
C THR A 348 29.92 6.31 -9.15
N LYS A 349 30.86 6.98 -9.83
CA LYS A 349 32.26 6.53 -9.98
C LYS A 349 33.21 7.28 -9.05
N ASN A 350 32.75 8.30 -8.37
CA ASN A 350 33.52 9.18 -7.52
C ASN A 350 33.42 8.77 -6.05
N LEU A 351 34.48 8.23 -5.48
CA LEU A 351 34.51 7.76 -4.09
C LEU A 351 34.28 8.90 -3.09
N GLU A 352 34.81 10.10 -3.35
CA GLU A 352 34.61 11.25 -2.47
C GLU A 352 33.13 11.67 -2.45
N ALA A 353 32.48 11.72 -3.63
CA ALA A 353 31.05 11.97 -3.73
C ALA A 353 30.23 10.92 -2.97
N TYR A 354 30.60 9.66 -3.09
CA TYR A 354 29.93 8.57 -2.38
C TYR A 354 30.06 8.70 -0.85
N ASN A 355 31.28 8.95 -0.35
CA ASN A 355 31.51 9.12 1.09
C ASN A 355 30.73 10.32 1.67
N LEU A 356 30.66 11.42 0.93
CA LEU A 356 29.85 12.59 1.30
C LEU A 356 28.36 12.27 1.34
N TYR A 357 27.88 11.48 0.36
CA TYR A 357 26.48 11.03 0.32
C TYR A 357 26.15 10.13 1.53
N ILE A 358 26.97 9.13 1.84
CA ILE A 358 26.76 8.24 3.00
C ILE A 358 26.78 9.06 4.30
N ASN A 359 27.71 9.99 4.46
CA ASN A 359 27.73 10.89 5.61
C ASN A 359 26.43 11.71 5.70
N GLY A 360 25.96 12.27 4.58
CA GLY A 360 24.68 12.98 4.51
C GLY A 360 23.50 12.10 4.92
N ARG A 361 23.47 10.83 4.50
CA ARG A 361 22.44 9.85 4.89
C ARG A 361 22.45 9.56 6.40
N GLN A 362 23.62 9.42 7.01
CA GLN A 362 23.74 9.20 8.46
C GLN A 362 23.24 10.41 9.27
N ILE A 363 23.65 11.63 8.87
CA ILE A 363 23.15 12.87 9.48
C ILE A 363 21.63 12.98 9.34
N TRP A 364 21.08 12.68 8.16
CA TRP A 364 19.64 12.72 7.87
C TRP A 364 18.82 11.83 8.81
N LYS A 365 19.34 10.68 9.27
CA LYS A 365 18.64 9.75 10.19
C LYS A 365 18.34 10.36 11.56
N THR A 366 19.02 11.42 11.98
CA THR A 366 18.80 12.07 13.28
C THR A 366 17.53 12.93 13.34
N ARG A 367 16.98 13.34 12.19
CA ARG A 367 15.65 13.95 12.01
C ARG A 367 15.42 15.28 12.75
N THR A 368 16.47 16.05 13.04
CA THR A 368 16.34 17.42 13.55
C THR A 368 16.38 18.45 12.43
N ARG A 369 15.94 19.68 12.67
CA ARG A 369 16.02 20.78 11.69
C ARG A 369 17.46 21.00 11.20
N GLU A 370 18.40 20.99 12.13
CA GLU A 370 19.83 21.17 11.85
C GLU A 370 20.37 20.02 11.02
N SER A 371 20.09 18.78 11.43
CA SER A 371 20.58 17.60 10.72
C SER A 371 20.04 17.50 9.29
N MET A 372 18.79 17.94 9.05
CA MET A 372 18.26 18.00 7.69
C MET A 372 19.01 19.01 6.82
N ARG A 373 19.35 20.19 7.36
CA ARG A 373 20.13 21.21 6.63
C ARG A 373 21.57 20.75 6.40
N ASP A 374 22.19 20.14 7.40
CA ASP A 374 23.55 19.60 7.29
C ASP A 374 23.61 18.46 6.27
N SER A 375 22.59 17.60 6.22
CA SER A 375 22.51 16.53 5.21
C SER A 375 22.38 17.10 3.81
N ILE A 376 21.55 18.14 3.60
CA ILE A 376 21.46 18.84 2.30
C ILE A 376 22.84 19.36 1.89
N ALA A 377 23.57 20.04 2.78
CA ALA A 377 24.90 20.55 2.49
C ALA A 377 25.89 19.43 2.09
N LYS A 378 25.80 18.24 2.74
CA LYS A 378 26.61 17.08 2.37
C LYS A 378 26.26 16.52 1.00
N PHE A 379 24.96 16.45 0.65
CA PHE A 379 24.53 16.01 -0.66
C PHE A 379 24.92 17.01 -1.76
N GLU A 380 24.79 18.32 -1.52
CA GLU A 380 25.27 19.37 -2.43
C GLU A 380 26.78 19.27 -2.66
N LEU A 381 27.55 19.01 -1.60
CA LEU A 381 28.99 18.79 -1.71
C LEU A 381 29.30 17.51 -2.51
N ALA A 382 28.54 16.43 -2.35
CA ALA A 382 28.66 15.23 -3.16
C ALA A 382 28.41 15.55 -4.65
N LEU A 383 27.37 16.34 -4.95
CA LEU A 383 27.06 16.78 -6.32
C LEU A 383 28.13 17.70 -6.92
N SER A 384 28.85 18.46 -6.10
CA SER A 384 30.00 19.25 -6.58
C SER A 384 31.17 18.36 -7.05
N LYS A 385 31.25 17.11 -6.57
CA LYS A 385 32.26 16.11 -6.95
C LYS A 385 31.79 15.21 -8.09
N ASP A 386 30.48 14.95 -8.17
CA ASP A 386 29.84 14.19 -9.24
C ASP A 386 28.42 14.70 -9.47
N SER A 387 28.24 15.55 -10.47
CA SER A 387 26.95 16.16 -10.82
C SER A 387 25.94 15.16 -11.41
N GLU A 388 26.38 13.96 -11.79
CA GLU A 388 25.51 12.87 -12.28
C GLU A 388 25.14 11.87 -11.19
N PHE A 389 25.48 12.15 -9.93
CA PHE A 389 25.12 11.28 -8.81
C PHE A 389 23.63 11.42 -8.42
N ALA A 390 22.77 10.69 -9.10
CA ALA A 390 21.31 10.82 -9.00
C ALA A 390 20.77 10.61 -7.57
N LEU A 391 21.34 9.69 -6.76
CA LEU A 391 20.92 9.48 -5.37
C LEU A 391 21.19 10.68 -4.45
N ALA A 392 22.17 11.51 -4.75
CA ALA A 392 22.42 12.73 -3.96
C ALA A 392 21.30 13.76 -4.14
N TYR A 393 20.75 13.90 -5.36
CA TYR A 393 19.55 14.70 -5.61
C TYR A 393 18.32 14.15 -4.86
N VAL A 394 18.16 12.81 -4.83
CA VAL A 394 17.08 12.18 -4.04
C VAL A 394 17.27 12.48 -2.55
N GLY A 395 18.51 12.41 -2.04
CA GLY A 395 18.82 12.73 -0.65
C GLY A 395 18.42 14.16 -0.27
N ILE A 396 18.68 15.14 -1.15
CA ILE A 396 18.24 16.54 -0.95
C ILE A 396 16.69 16.62 -0.92
N ALA A 397 16.02 15.95 -1.86
CA ALA A 397 14.57 15.94 -1.91
C ALA A 397 13.96 15.32 -0.65
N ASP A 398 14.50 14.20 -0.17
CA ASP A 398 14.06 13.53 1.05
C ASP A 398 14.26 14.44 2.28
N ALA A 399 15.37 15.18 2.35
CA ALA A 399 15.60 16.12 3.43
C ALA A 399 14.57 17.27 3.42
N TYR A 400 14.23 17.84 2.24
CA TYR A 400 13.15 18.82 2.12
C TYR A 400 11.79 18.24 2.50
N ASN A 401 11.47 17.02 2.08
CA ASN A 401 10.23 16.33 2.45
C ASN A 401 10.12 16.16 3.97
N GLN A 402 11.21 15.80 4.65
CA GLN A 402 11.22 15.66 6.09
C GLN A 402 11.12 17.02 6.82
N LEU A 403 11.78 18.08 6.32
CA LEU A 403 11.60 19.43 6.85
C LEU A 403 10.12 19.86 6.86
N VAL A 404 9.35 19.47 5.84
CA VAL A 404 7.90 19.69 5.79
C VAL A 404 7.16 18.85 6.83
N MET A 405 7.45 17.54 6.88
CA MET A 405 6.73 16.60 7.74
C MET A 405 6.92 16.84 9.23
N TYR A 406 8.06 17.41 9.61
CA TYR A 406 8.37 17.75 11.00
C TYR A 406 8.09 19.23 11.33
N GLY A 407 7.38 19.97 10.45
CA GLY A 407 7.04 21.36 10.70
C GLY A 407 8.24 22.32 10.76
N HIS A 408 9.34 21.97 10.10
CA HIS A 408 10.58 22.79 10.08
C HIS A 408 10.68 23.71 8.88
N SER A 409 9.82 23.53 7.88
CA SER A 409 9.71 24.38 6.68
C SER A 409 8.31 24.36 6.11
N PRO A 410 7.79 25.52 5.64
CA PRO A 410 6.50 25.56 4.95
C PRO A 410 6.51 24.66 3.71
N SER A 411 5.43 23.90 3.51
CA SER A 411 5.28 23.01 2.34
C SER A 411 5.44 23.75 1.02
N LYS A 412 4.89 24.98 0.92
CA LYS A 412 4.99 25.82 -0.28
C LYS A 412 6.41 26.27 -0.61
N VAL A 413 7.32 26.21 0.36
CA VAL A 413 8.73 26.59 0.18
C VAL A 413 9.63 25.40 -0.12
N ALA A 414 9.51 24.34 0.68
CA ALA A 414 10.40 23.18 0.58
C ALA A 414 10.00 22.21 -0.53
N THR A 415 8.69 21.93 -0.72
CA THR A 415 8.25 20.92 -1.69
C THR A 415 8.58 21.27 -3.15
N PRO A 416 8.48 22.52 -3.62
CA PRO A 416 8.94 22.87 -4.98
C PRO A 416 10.42 22.57 -5.22
N LYS A 417 11.28 22.77 -4.19
CA LYS A 417 12.70 22.44 -4.25
C LYS A 417 12.90 20.93 -4.33
N ALA A 418 12.19 20.15 -3.49
CA ALA A 418 12.23 18.70 -3.55
C ALA A 418 11.83 18.17 -4.94
N LYS A 419 10.78 18.73 -5.55
CA LYS A 419 10.34 18.36 -6.92
C LYS A 419 11.40 18.65 -7.97
N GLU A 420 12.10 19.78 -7.87
CA GLU A 420 13.18 20.13 -8.78
C GLU A 420 14.32 19.12 -8.70
N GLU A 421 14.74 18.76 -7.49
CA GLU A 421 15.82 17.80 -7.29
C GLU A 421 15.43 16.39 -7.77
N LEU A 422 14.19 15.94 -7.53
CA LEU A 422 13.69 14.67 -8.06
C LEU A 422 13.63 14.67 -9.59
N LYS A 423 13.27 15.79 -10.22
CA LYS A 423 13.29 15.92 -11.68
C LYS A 423 14.71 15.74 -12.24
N LYS A 424 15.74 16.31 -11.58
CA LYS A 424 17.16 16.11 -11.94
C LYS A 424 17.55 14.64 -11.76
N ALA A 425 17.23 14.04 -10.61
CA ALA A 425 17.53 12.63 -10.33
C ALA A 425 16.94 11.69 -11.39
N LEU A 426 15.65 11.84 -11.71
CA LEU A 426 14.95 11.02 -12.69
C LEU A 426 15.41 11.27 -14.13
N SER A 427 15.92 12.47 -14.45
CA SER A 427 16.53 12.74 -15.77
C SER A 427 17.86 12.02 -15.97
N ILE A 428 18.63 11.82 -14.88
CA ILE A 428 19.89 11.06 -14.89
C ILE A 428 19.61 9.56 -14.87
N ASN A 429 18.73 9.11 -13.99
CA ASN A 429 18.36 7.71 -13.86
C ASN A 429 16.87 7.54 -13.53
N ASN A 430 16.07 7.19 -14.54
CA ASN A 430 14.62 6.97 -14.36
C ASN A 430 14.27 5.62 -13.69
N ASN A 431 15.26 4.80 -13.36
CA ASN A 431 15.07 3.52 -12.68
C ASN A 431 15.55 3.57 -11.21
N LEU A 432 15.34 4.68 -10.53
CA LEU A 432 15.62 4.83 -9.10
C LEU A 432 14.33 4.63 -8.31
N SER A 433 14.26 3.53 -7.56
CA SER A 433 13.13 3.23 -6.65
C SER A 433 12.91 4.35 -5.63
N GLU A 434 14.00 4.89 -5.09
CA GLU A 434 14.00 5.96 -4.09
C GLU A 434 13.39 7.24 -4.65
N ALA A 435 13.76 7.62 -5.89
CA ALA A 435 13.21 8.81 -6.54
C ALA A 435 11.71 8.69 -6.79
N HIS A 436 11.25 7.52 -7.24
CA HIS A 436 9.83 7.27 -7.46
C HIS A 436 9.04 7.23 -6.14
N ALA A 437 9.59 6.66 -5.06
CA ALA A 437 8.96 6.67 -3.74
C ALA A 437 8.84 8.09 -3.18
N SER A 438 9.90 8.91 -3.28
CA SER A 438 9.89 10.30 -2.84
C SER A 438 8.95 11.17 -3.68
N LEU A 439 8.86 10.92 -4.99
CA LEU A 439 7.87 11.59 -5.85
C LEU A 439 6.45 11.23 -5.45
N GLY A 440 6.18 9.94 -5.22
CA GLY A 440 4.87 9.47 -4.77
C GLY A 440 4.47 10.06 -3.42
N PHE A 441 5.42 10.20 -2.48
CA PHE A 441 5.19 10.91 -1.23
C PHE A 441 4.76 12.37 -1.44
N ILE A 442 5.43 13.12 -2.32
CA ILE A 442 5.06 14.50 -2.64
C ILE A 442 3.67 14.57 -3.29
N GLN A 443 3.38 13.68 -4.23
CA GLN A 443 2.07 13.59 -4.87
C GLN A 443 0.96 13.29 -3.87
N TYR A 444 1.25 12.46 -2.86
CA TYR A 444 0.35 12.15 -1.74
C TYR A 444 0.16 13.37 -0.83
N VAL A 445 1.23 13.92 -0.25
CA VAL A 445 1.15 14.91 0.85
C VAL A 445 0.85 16.32 0.34
N TYR A 446 1.45 16.72 -0.77
CA TYR A 446 1.38 18.10 -1.27
C TYR A 446 0.38 18.29 -2.40
N ASP A 447 0.39 17.38 -3.39
CA ASP A 447 -0.48 17.49 -4.56
C ASP A 447 -1.89 16.97 -4.27
N CYS A 448 -2.07 16.12 -3.25
CA CYS A 448 -3.31 15.39 -2.96
C CYS A 448 -3.81 14.62 -4.20
N ASN A 449 -2.87 14.10 -4.98
CA ASN A 449 -3.15 13.31 -6.18
C ASN A 449 -2.85 11.84 -5.90
N TRP A 450 -3.87 11.14 -5.39
CA TRP A 450 -3.76 9.75 -4.90
C TRP A 450 -3.37 8.77 -6.00
N ASP A 451 -3.93 8.92 -7.20
CA ASP A 451 -3.66 8.03 -8.33
C ASP A 451 -2.22 8.19 -8.83
N ALA A 452 -1.75 9.44 -8.98
CA ALA A 452 -0.35 9.69 -9.34
C ALA A 452 0.60 9.18 -8.25
N ALA A 453 0.25 9.35 -6.96
CA ALA A 453 1.02 8.86 -5.84
C ALA A 453 1.13 7.33 -5.86
N LEU A 454 -0.01 6.62 -6.00
CA LEU A 454 -0.02 5.16 -6.15
C LEU A 454 0.84 4.71 -7.32
N LYS A 455 0.71 5.34 -8.50
CA LYS A 455 1.50 5.01 -9.68
C LYS A 455 3.01 5.16 -9.43
N SER A 456 3.41 6.25 -8.79
CA SER A 456 4.83 6.50 -8.50
C SER A 456 5.38 5.53 -7.46
N VAL A 457 4.65 5.28 -6.37
CA VAL A 457 5.11 4.35 -5.32
C VAL A 457 5.08 2.90 -5.81
N SER A 458 4.10 2.53 -6.64
CA SER A 458 4.07 1.21 -7.29
C SER A 458 5.28 1.02 -8.20
N LYS A 459 5.66 2.05 -8.97
CA LYS A 459 6.87 2.00 -9.78
C LYS A 459 8.13 1.81 -8.93
N ALA A 460 8.17 2.39 -7.71
CA ALA A 460 9.26 2.14 -6.77
C ALA A 460 9.33 0.68 -6.34
N LEU A 461 8.18 0.02 -6.09
CA LEU A 461 8.12 -1.40 -5.73
C LEU A 461 8.42 -2.33 -6.91
N ASP A 462 8.08 -1.95 -8.14
CA ASP A 462 8.49 -2.69 -9.34
C ASP A 462 10.02 -2.72 -9.48
N LEU A 463 10.68 -1.63 -9.12
CA LEU A 463 12.13 -1.50 -9.18
C LEU A 463 12.83 -2.14 -7.95
N ASN A 464 12.22 -2.02 -6.78
CA ASN A 464 12.69 -2.61 -5.52
C ASN A 464 11.53 -3.23 -4.74
N PRO A 465 11.24 -4.53 -4.91
CA PRO A 465 10.13 -5.21 -4.22
C PRO A 465 10.26 -5.27 -2.70
N ASN A 466 11.47 -5.14 -2.18
CA ASN A 466 11.78 -5.17 -0.76
C ASN A 466 11.98 -3.76 -0.17
N TYR A 467 11.24 -2.76 -0.65
CA TYR A 467 11.33 -1.38 -0.19
C TYR A 467 10.28 -1.07 0.89
N PRO A 468 10.63 -1.07 2.20
CA PRO A 468 9.67 -0.92 3.28
C PRO A 468 8.94 0.43 3.25
N ASP A 469 9.64 1.54 2.99
CA ASP A 469 9.03 2.87 2.95
C ASP A 469 7.99 3.01 1.82
N ALA A 470 8.23 2.39 0.66
CA ALA A 470 7.24 2.37 -0.40
C ALA A 470 5.97 1.63 0.03
N ARG A 471 6.08 0.48 0.73
CA ARG A 471 4.94 -0.24 1.33
C ARG A 471 4.17 0.65 2.29
N ARG A 472 4.86 1.39 3.14
CA ARG A 472 4.26 2.33 4.08
C ARG A 472 3.50 3.45 3.36
N TRP A 473 4.05 4.02 2.28
CA TRP A 473 3.37 5.07 1.53
C TRP A 473 2.11 4.56 0.83
N ILE A 474 2.14 3.37 0.21
CA ILE A 474 0.94 2.75 -0.36
C ILE A 474 -0.11 2.54 0.73
N SER A 475 0.30 2.05 1.91
CA SER A 475 -0.64 1.84 3.01
C SER A 475 -1.30 3.14 3.48
N HIS A 476 -0.55 4.24 3.56
CA HIS A 476 -1.10 5.56 3.89
C HIS A 476 -2.10 6.05 2.83
N ILE A 477 -1.77 5.90 1.54
CA ILE A 477 -2.65 6.31 0.44
C ILE A 477 -3.97 5.51 0.50
N HIS A 478 -3.88 4.18 0.66
CA HIS A 478 -5.06 3.33 0.81
C HIS A 478 -5.89 3.69 2.05
N MET A 479 -5.23 4.01 3.17
CA MET A 479 -5.91 4.47 4.38
C MET A 479 -6.70 5.74 4.13
N THR A 480 -6.09 6.74 3.48
CA THR A 480 -6.72 8.01 3.11
C THR A 480 -7.93 7.82 2.18
N MET A 481 -7.82 6.88 1.24
CA MET A 481 -8.91 6.53 0.31
C MET A 481 -10.01 5.66 0.95
N GLY A 482 -9.88 5.26 2.21
CA GLY A 482 -10.84 4.39 2.90
C GLY A 482 -10.68 2.89 2.61
N ASN A 483 -9.63 2.48 1.91
CA ASN A 483 -9.33 1.10 1.56
C ASN A 483 -8.59 0.39 2.71
N TYR A 484 -9.24 0.24 3.86
CA TYR A 484 -8.61 -0.21 5.12
C TYR A 484 -7.95 -1.58 5.04
N SER A 485 -8.55 -2.53 4.31
CA SER A 485 -7.98 -3.88 4.17
C SER A 485 -6.63 -3.84 3.45
N MET A 486 -6.55 -3.09 2.34
CA MET A 486 -5.32 -2.91 1.57
C MET A 486 -4.27 -2.14 2.37
N ALA A 487 -4.69 -1.11 3.11
CA ALA A 487 -3.78 -0.37 4.00
C ALA A 487 -3.14 -1.29 5.06
N LEU A 488 -3.94 -2.16 5.69
CA LEU A 488 -3.43 -3.13 6.68
C LEU A 488 -2.53 -4.20 6.05
N GLU A 489 -2.84 -4.66 4.86
CA GLU A 489 -2.02 -5.62 4.13
C GLU A 489 -0.64 -5.02 3.82
N GLU A 490 -0.60 -3.83 3.20
CA GLU A 490 0.65 -3.20 2.82
C GLU A 490 1.51 -2.81 4.02
N ILE A 491 0.91 -2.32 5.11
CA ILE A 491 1.70 -2.04 6.32
C ILE A 491 2.23 -3.31 6.97
N ASN A 492 1.51 -4.43 6.89
CA ASN A 492 2.01 -5.73 7.37
C ASN A 492 3.16 -6.24 6.50
N ASN A 493 3.09 -6.05 5.17
CA ASN A 493 4.19 -6.35 4.25
C ASN A 493 5.42 -5.51 4.59
N GLY A 494 5.24 -4.20 4.87
CA GLY A 494 6.33 -3.34 5.34
C GLY A 494 6.93 -3.80 6.67
N ILE A 495 6.11 -4.16 7.66
CA ILE A 495 6.57 -4.70 8.95
C ILE A 495 7.32 -6.03 8.76
N ASN A 496 6.91 -6.87 7.82
CA ASN A 496 7.64 -8.11 7.54
C ASN A 496 9.06 -7.83 7.00
N LEU A 497 9.24 -6.78 6.21
CA LEU A 497 10.55 -6.35 5.69
C LEU A 497 11.38 -5.61 6.75
N GLU A 498 10.76 -4.83 7.62
CA GLU A 498 11.43 -4.07 8.69
C GLU A 498 10.70 -4.26 10.04
N PRO A 499 10.87 -5.42 10.71
CA PRO A 499 10.08 -5.76 11.92
C PRO A 499 10.30 -4.84 13.12
N ASN A 500 11.46 -4.17 13.17
CA ASN A 500 11.86 -3.28 14.24
C ASN A 500 11.62 -1.79 13.93
N SER A 501 10.90 -1.49 12.85
CA SER A 501 10.63 -0.11 12.45
C SER A 501 9.55 0.54 13.31
N GLY A 502 9.93 1.51 14.15
CA GLY A 502 8.95 2.31 14.89
C GLY A 502 7.93 2.97 13.97
N ASN A 503 8.35 3.49 12.82
CA ASN A 503 7.49 4.10 11.80
C ASN A 503 6.37 3.17 11.30
N MET A 504 6.69 1.90 11.02
CA MET A 504 5.73 0.91 10.53
C MET A 504 4.73 0.54 11.62
N LEU A 505 5.25 0.31 12.85
CA LEU A 505 4.42 -0.03 14.00
C LEU A 505 3.47 1.13 14.36
N THR A 506 3.96 2.37 14.33
CA THR A 506 3.16 3.58 14.55
C THR A 506 2.07 3.73 13.48
N ALA A 507 2.39 3.57 12.21
CA ALA A 507 1.39 3.63 11.13
C ALA A 507 0.28 2.59 11.33
N LYS A 508 0.64 1.35 11.67
CA LYS A 508 -0.34 0.31 11.97
C LYS A 508 -1.17 0.61 13.23
N SER A 509 -0.55 1.18 14.28
CA SER A 509 -1.28 1.63 15.48
C SER A 509 -2.34 2.68 15.14
N ILE A 510 -1.99 3.67 14.29
CA ILE A 510 -2.94 4.69 13.81
C ILE A 510 -4.12 4.02 13.08
N TYR A 511 -3.89 3.02 12.23
CA TYR A 511 -4.96 2.31 11.51
C TYR A 511 -5.86 1.51 12.44
N LEU A 512 -5.28 0.87 13.47
CA LEU A 512 -6.05 0.15 14.50
C LEU A 512 -6.88 1.11 15.36
N THR A 513 -6.34 2.29 15.70
CA THR A 513 -7.08 3.35 16.40
C THR A 513 -8.28 3.81 15.58
N HIS A 514 -8.11 4.01 14.26
CA HIS A 514 -9.20 4.34 13.37
C HIS A 514 -10.27 3.24 13.31
N ALA A 515 -9.86 1.98 13.30
CA ALA A 515 -10.75 0.82 13.33
C ALA A 515 -11.36 0.54 14.72
N ALA A 516 -11.18 1.43 15.69
CA ALA A 516 -11.63 1.29 17.09
C ALA A 516 -11.09 0.03 17.82
N LYS A 517 -9.95 -0.52 17.34
CA LYS A 517 -9.20 -1.60 18.00
C LYS A 517 -8.17 -1.03 18.96
N THR A 518 -8.65 -0.30 19.95
CA THR A 518 -7.82 0.56 20.82
C THR A 518 -6.79 -0.20 21.64
N ASP A 519 -7.14 -1.37 22.18
CA ASP A 519 -6.20 -2.18 22.98
C ASP A 519 -4.99 -2.64 22.16
N ASP A 520 -5.23 -3.09 20.92
CA ASP A 520 -4.15 -3.51 20.01
C ASP A 520 -3.34 -2.30 19.53
N ALA A 521 -4.00 -1.15 19.33
CA ALA A 521 -3.35 0.09 18.95
C ALA A 521 -2.39 0.58 20.06
N VAL A 522 -2.83 0.57 21.32
CA VAL A 522 -2.02 0.96 22.50
C VAL A 522 -0.79 0.04 22.62
N LYS A 523 -0.99 -1.29 22.57
CA LYS A 523 0.13 -2.26 22.62
C LYS A 523 1.15 -2.02 21.53
N LEU A 524 0.66 -1.74 20.31
CA LEU A 524 1.54 -1.54 19.16
C LEU A 524 2.28 -0.20 19.22
N ALA A 525 1.62 0.88 19.67
CA ALA A 525 2.26 2.18 19.90
C ALA A 525 3.32 2.09 21.01
N GLN A 526 3.05 1.35 22.08
CA GLN A 526 4.05 1.11 23.13
C GLN A 526 5.25 0.35 22.59
N LEU A 527 5.01 -0.71 21.77
CA LEU A 527 6.10 -1.45 21.11
C LEU A 527 6.91 -0.53 20.16
N ALA A 528 6.24 0.40 19.47
CA ALA A 528 6.92 1.37 18.62
C ALA A 528 7.86 2.28 19.43
N ILE A 529 7.43 2.74 20.61
CA ILE A 529 8.28 3.52 21.55
C ILE A 529 9.47 2.66 22.02
N ASP A 530 9.26 1.39 22.36
CA ASP A 530 10.32 0.50 22.83
C ASP A 530 11.38 0.23 21.72
N ARG A 531 11.00 0.33 20.46
CA ARG A 531 11.89 0.18 19.29
C ARG A 531 12.60 1.47 18.90
N ASP A 532 11.93 2.61 19.02
CA ASP A 532 12.47 3.92 18.66
C ASP A 532 11.94 4.99 19.63
N GLN A 533 12.63 5.16 20.74
CA GLN A 533 12.25 6.11 21.78
C GLN A 533 12.35 7.58 21.33
N ASN A 534 13.15 7.85 20.29
CA ASN A 534 13.39 9.21 19.80
C ASN A 534 12.49 9.57 18.61
N PHE A 535 11.42 8.84 18.35
CA PHE A 535 10.48 9.17 17.29
C PHE A 535 9.21 9.80 17.88
N ILE A 536 9.05 11.11 17.66
CA ILE A 536 7.97 11.94 18.22
C ILE A 536 6.56 11.37 17.98
N ARG A 537 6.30 10.84 16.77
CA ARG A 537 4.99 10.31 16.39
C ARG A 537 4.58 9.03 17.13
N ASN A 538 5.51 8.33 17.76
CA ASN A 538 5.19 7.17 18.59
C ASN A 538 4.33 7.59 19.81
N TYR A 539 4.69 8.71 20.43
CA TYR A 539 3.97 9.25 21.60
C TYR A 539 2.62 9.85 21.20
N GLU A 540 2.55 10.50 20.04
CA GLU A 540 1.28 10.97 19.47
C GLU A 540 0.32 9.80 19.21
N ALA A 541 0.78 8.74 18.54
CA ALA A 541 -0.04 7.58 18.25
C ALA A 541 -0.53 6.88 19.53
N LEU A 542 0.31 6.79 20.55
CA LEU A 542 -0.08 6.24 21.84
C LEU A 542 -1.15 7.10 22.53
N ALA A 543 -0.96 8.41 22.54
CA ALA A 543 -1.93 9.34 23.12
C ALA A 543 -3.26 9.34 22.37
N GLU A 544 -3.23 9.29 21.02
CA GLU A 544 -4.44 9.18 20.19
C GLU A 544 -5.18 7.86 20.42
N ALA A 545 -4.47 6.74 20.61
CA ALA A 545 -5.07 5.46 20.92
C ALA A 545 -5.78 5.47 22.28
N TYR A 546 -5.14 6.04 23.32
CA TYR A 546 -5.76 6.25 24.64
C TYR A 546 -6.94 7.23 24.57
N LEU A 547 -6.80 8.32 23.81
CA LEU A 547 -7.89 9.28 23.60
C LEU A 547 -9.12 8.61 22.96
N LYS A 548 -8.92 7.77 21.95
CA LYS A 548 -10.01 7.00 21.31
C LYS A 548 -10.63 5.98 22.27
N ALA A 549 -9.85 5.44 23.21
CA ALA A 549 -10.33 4.59 24.31
C ALA A 549 -11.01 5.36 25.43
N GLN A 550 -11.04 6.70 25.39
CA GLN A 550 -11.49 7.61 26.46
C GLN A 550 -10.65 7.51 27.75
N ASP A 551 -9.44 6.95 27.66
CA ASP A 551 -8.45 6.97 28.74
C ASP A 551 -7.62 8.27 28.67
N TYR A 552 -8.19 9.34 29.22
CA TYR A 552 -7.56 10.67 29.21
C TYR A 552 -6.28 10.71 30.05
N GLU A 553 -6.19 9.92 31.11
CA GLU A 553 -5.01 9.87 31.98
C GLU A 553 -3.86 9.17 31.25
N GLY A 554 -4.12 8.02 30.63
CA GLY A 554 -3.15 7.35 29.78
C GLY A 554 -2.65 8.23 28.65
N ALA A 555 -3.55 9.00 28.01
CA ALA A 555 -3.18 9.95 26.96
C ALA A 555 -2.22 11.04 27.46
N PHE A 556 -2.51 11.66 28.61
CA PHE A 556 -1.63 12.67 29.20
C PHE A 556 -0.27 12.11 29.63
N GLU A 557 -0.24 10.91 30.24
CA GLU A 557 1.03 10.27 30.61
C GLU A 557 1.89 9.91 29.40
N ALA A 558 1.27 9.51 28.27
CA ALA A 558 1.98 9.30 27.01
C ALA A 558 2.65 10.60 26.53
N LEU A 559 1.89 11.71 26.50
CA LEU A 559 2.42 13.02 26.10
C LEU A 559 3.47 13.54 27.06
N LYS A 560 3.34 13.33 28.36
CA LYS A 560 4.32 13.73 29.37
C LYS A 560 5.68 13.03 29.17
N LYS A 561 5.66 11.77 28.70
CA LYS A 561 6.89 11.07 28.33
C LYS A 561 7.52 11.67 27.07
N GLY A 562 6.71 11.99 26.07
CA GLY A 562 7.16 12.64 24.84
C GLY A 562 7.68 14.07 25.09
N ASP A 563 7.02 14.87 25.93
CA ASP A 563 7.43 16.25 26.28
C ASP A 563 8.83 16.34 26.90
N LYS A 564 9.33 15.27 27.52
CA LYS A 564 10.71 15.24 28.03
C LYS A 564 11.74 15.25 26.92
N LEU A 565 11.38 14.71 25.75
CA LEU A 565 12.25 14.64 24.58
C LEU A 565 11.98 15.80 23.61
N TYR A 566 10.72 16.21 23.51
CA TYR A 566 10.22 17.23 22.58
C TYR A 566 9.35 18.25 23.31
N PRO A 567 9.95 19.17 24.10
CA PRO A 567 9.20 20.13 24.91
C PRO A 567 8.33 21.04 24.05
N GLY A 568 7.02 21.08 24.35
CA GLY A 568 6.08 21.97 23.69
C GLY A 568 5.46 21.49 22.38
N GLU A 569 5.89 20.35 21.85
CA GLU A 569 5.41 19.84 20.53
C GLU A 569 3.96 19.31 20.54
N TYR A 570 3.43 18.94 21.72
CA TYR A 570 2.13 18.26 21.81
C TYR A 570 0.97 19.16 22.26
N GLN A 571 1.11 20.49 22.18
CA GLN A 571 0.12 21.40 22.78
C GLN A 571 -1.28 21.26 22.16
N LEU A 572 -1.40 21.19 20.82
CA LEU A 572 -2.70 20.99 20.18
C LEU A 572 -3.33 19.62 20.52
N LEU A 573 -2.52 18.57 20.68
CA LEU A 573 -3.03 17.28 21.12
C LEU A 573 -3.47 17.32 22.58
N LYS A 574 -2.78 18.06 23.46
CA LYS A 574 -3.25 18.32 24.84
C LYS A 574 -4.56 19.08 24.83
N ALA A 575 -4.68 20.15 24.02
CA ALA A 575 -5.93 20.88 23.86
C ALA A 575 -7.08 19.97 23.40
N LYS A 576 -6.80 19.06 22.47
CA LYS A 576 -7.74 18.05 21.97
C LYS A 576 -8.19 17.10 23.10
N ILE A 577 -7.27 16.62 23.95
CA ILE A 577 -7.60 15.75 25.09
C ILE A 577 -8.44 16.51 26.12
N PHE A 578 -8.07 17.75 26.51
CA PHE A 578 -8.86 18.58 27.43
C PHE A 578 -10.28 18.83 26.90
N ALA A 579 -10.40 19.18 25.62
CA ALA A 579 -11.70 19.38 24.97
C ALA A 579 -12.55 18.10 24.99
N SER A 580 -11.95 16.95 24.69
CA SER A 580 -12.64 15.66 24.69
C SER A 580 -13.07 15.22 26.11
N LYS A 581 -12.31 15.61 27.14
CA LYS A 581 -12.64 15.37 28.54
C LYS A 581 -13.74 16.31 29.06
N GLY A 582 -14.08 17.40 28.33
CA GLY A 582 -15.04 18.41 28.70
C GLY A 582 -14.42 19.64 29.42
N ASP A 583 -13.12 19.69 29.57
CA ASP A 583 -12.42 20.87 30.10
C ASP A 583 -12.17 21.90 28.98
N TYR A 584 -13.26 22.52 28.56
CA TYR A 584 -13.25 23.48 27.45
C TYR A 584 -12.45 24.75 27.79
N LYS A 585 -12.33 25.10 29.07
CA LYS A 585 -11.60 26.30 29.50
C LYS A 585 -10.10 26.15 29.24
N GLU A 586 -9.51 25.04 29.70
CA GLU A 586 -8.07 24.79 29.48
C GLU A 586 -7.77 24.50 27.99
N ALA A 587 -8.66 23.77 27.33
CA ALA A 587 -8.55 23.53 25.87
C ALA A 587 -8.49 24.84 25.06
N LYS A 588 -9.39 25.81 25.36
CA LYS A 588 -9.41 27.12 24.68
C LYS A 588 -8.18 27.95 24.99
N LYS A 589 -7.72 27.95 26.22
CA LYS A 589 -6.51 28.66 26.61
C LYS A 589 -5.29 28.20 25.83
N ILE A 590 -5.06 26.87 25.77
CA ILE A 590 -3.94 26.30 25.02
C ILE A 590 -4.10 26.60 23.50
N LEU A 591 -5.31 26.44 22.98
CA LEU A 591 -5.59 26.70 21.56
C LEU A 591 -5.30 28.17 21.18
N GLU A 592 -5.71 29.13 21.99
CA GLU A 592 -5.45 30.55 21.79
C GLU A 592 -3.96 30.90 21.84
N GLU A 593 -3.21 30.25 22.76
CA GLU A 593 -1.75 30.37 22.82
C GLU A 593 -1.07 29.85 21.55
N GLU A 594 -1.49 28.69 21.04
CA GLU A 594 -0.93 28.12 19.82
C GLU A 594 -1.31 28.93 18.57
N ILE A 595 -2.54 29.46 18.49
CA ILE A 595 -2.95 30.32 17.38
C ILE A 595 -2.09 31.60 17.33
N LYS A 596 -1.75 32.21 18.48
CA LYS A 596 -0.88 33.39 18.55
C LYS A 596 0.54 33.11 18.03
N LYS A 597 1.02 31.88 18.19
CA LYS A 597 2.34 31.46 17.70
C LYS A 597 2.35 31.18 16.19
N LYS A 598 1.19 31.03 15.54
CA LYS A 598 1.08 30.63 14.14
C LYS A 598 1.78 31.60 13.18
N ASP A 599 1.93 32.87 13.54
CA ASP A 599 2.65 33.88 12.74
C ASP A 599 4.17 33.64 12.75
N THR A 600 4.70 32.99 13.80
CA THR A 600 6.14 32.74 13.98
C THR A 600 6.51 31.27 13.80
N ASP A 601 5.59 30.37 14.12
CA ASP A 601 5.78 28.94 14.11
C ASP A 601 4.83 28.24 13.11
N LEU A 602 5.27 27.09 12.60
CA LEU A 602 4.49 26.29 11.64
C LEU A 602 3.45 25.41 12.37
N ILE A 603 2.43 26.04 12.92
CA ILE A 603 1.34 25.35 13.61
C ILE A 603 0.31 24.82 12.61
N SER A 604 -0.02 23.53 12.69
CA SER A 604 -0.96 22.86 11.79
C SER A 604 -2.38 23.42 11.90
N SER A 605 -2.87 23.99 10.80
CA SER A 605 -4.26 24.43 10.69
C SER A 605 -5.25 23.27 10.78
N THR A 606 -4.88 22.08 10.33
CA THR A 606 -5.71 20.87 10.44
C THR A 606 -5.91 20.48 11.92
N GLU A 607 -4.84 20.51 12.72
CA GLU A 607 -4.94 20.16 14.15
C GLU A 607 -5.73 21.23 14.93
N ILE A 608 -5.56 22.51 14.60
CA ILE A 608 -6.39 23.61 15.15
C ILE A 608 -7.87 23.36 14.83
N ALA A 609 -8.19 23.00 13.58
CA ALA A 609 -9.57 22.73 13.16
C ALA A 609 -10.21 21.59 13.97
N LYS A 610 -9.45 20.53 14.29
CA LYS A 610 -9.93 19.41 15.12
C LYS A 610 -10.31 19.88 16.52
N VAL A 611 -9.51 20.74 17.14
CA VAL A 611 -9.80 21.28 18.47
C VAL A 611 -11.06 22.15 18.43
N PHE A 612 -11.20 23.07 17.47
CA PHE A 612 -12.42 23.88 17.31
C PHE A 612 -13.67 23.02 17.12
N TYR A 613 -13.58 21.97 16.31
CA TYR A 613 -14.69 21.05 16.10
C TYR A 613 -15.13 20.38 17.42
N ILE A 614 -14.20 19.89 18.26
CA ILE A 614 -14.53 19.27 19.54
C ILE A 614 -15.15 20.30 20.50
N LEU A 615 -14.72 21.56 20.40
CA LEU A 615 -15.29 22.69 21.16
C LEU A 615 -16.66 23.15 20.66
N ASN A 616 -17.27 22.48 19.65
CA ASN A 616 -18.51 22.84 18.97
C ASN A 616 -18.48 24.21 18.24
N GLU A 617 -17.29 24.66 17.82
CA GLU A 617 -17.08 25.87 17.04
C GLU A 617 -16.93 25.53 15.55
N ASP A 618 -17.96 24.94 14.96
CA ASP A 618 -17.94 24.32 13.62
C ASP A 618 -17.56 25.29 12.49
N VAL A 619 -17.95 26.56 12.58
CA VAL A 619 -17.58 27.59 11.58
C VAL A 619 -16.07 27.81 11.56
N LYS A 620 -15.46 27.98 12.74
CA LYS A 620 -14.00 28.14 12.85
C LYS A 620 -13.26 26.87 12.41
N ALA A 621 -13.79 25.70 12.73
CA ALA A 621 -13.22 24.43 12.26
C ALA A 621 -13.16 24.40 10.73
N LEU A 622 -14.23 24.78 10.03
CA LEU A 622 -14.28 24.87 8.58
C LEU A 622 -13.31 25.93 8.01
N ASP A 623 -13.20 27.11 8.65
CA ASP A 623 -12.27 28.15 8.24
C ASP A 623 -10.81 27.67 8.32
N TYR A 624 -10.45 26.96 9.41
CA TYR A 624 -9.10 26.40 9.56
C TYR A 624 -8.84 25.22 8.62
N LEU A 625 -9.84 24.41 8.27
CA LEU A 625 -9.69 23.39 7.23
C LEU A 625 -9.44 24.02 5.84
N LYS A 626 -10.13 25.11 5.52
CA LYS A 626 -9.87 25.87 4.29
C LYS A 626 -8.44 26.42 4.29
N MET A 627 -8.00 27.01 5.41
CA MET A 627 -6.64 27.51 5.60
C MET A 627 -5.61 26.39 5.43
N ALA A 628 -5.84 25.21 6.00
CA ALA A 628 -4.97 24.04 5.87
C ALA A 628 -4.74 23.63 4.41
N ILE A 629 -5.79 23.64 3.59
CA ILE A 629 -5.68 23.36 2.15
C ILE A 629 -4.87 24.45 1.44
N GLU A 630 -5.11 25.72 1.78
CA GLU A 630 -4.39 26.85 1.20
C GLU A 630 -2.91 26.82 1.59
N GLU A 631 -2.58 26.48 2.82
CA GLU A 631 -1.20 26.36 3.33
C GLU A 631 -0.48 25.12 2.82
N LYS A 632 -1.19 24.14 2.26
CA LYS A 632 -0.68 22.80 1.97
C LYS A 632 -0.18 22.10 3.23
N ASP A 633 -0.98 22.17 4.30
CA ASP A 633 -0.70 21.51 5.56
C ASP A 633 -0.60 19.98 5.35
N PRO A 634 0.54 19.33 5.68
CA PRO A 634 0.68 17.88 5.46
C PRO A 634 -0.36 17.04 6.22
N ASN A 635 -0.86 17.54 7.36
CA ASN A 635 -1.83 16.83 8.17
C ASN A 635 -3.23 16.76 7.55
N ILE A 636 -3.51 17.57 6.50
CA ILE A 636 -4.81 17.55 5.81
C ILE A 636 -5.08 16.22 5.10
N THR A 637 -4.05 15.47 4.73
CA THR A 637 -4.18 14.14 4.12
C THR A 637 -4.79 13.12 5.09
N TYR A 638 -4.71 13.39 6.40
CA TYR A 638 -5.31 12.57 7.45
C TYR A 638 -6.71 13.04 7.87
N LEU A 639 -7.35 13.90 7.06
CA LEU A 639 -8.64 14.51 7.38
C LEU A 639 -9.69 13.47 7.82
N HIS A 640 -9.78 12.35 7.12
CA HIS A 640 -10.74 11.28 7.40
C HIS A 640 -10.19 10.15 8.29
N ILE A 641 -8.93 10.25 8.71
CA ILE A 641 -8.28 9.23 9.53
C ILE A 641 -8.34 9.66 11.00
N ASN A 642 -8.82 8.77 11.87
CA ASN A 642 -8.93 8.98 13.32
C ASN A 642 -9.79 10.16 13.77
N PHE A 643 -10.59 10.74 12.86
CA PHE A 643 -11.44 11.87 13.19
C PHE A 643 -12.76 11.83 12.42
N GLU A 644 -13.87 12.07 13.12
CA GLU A 644 -15.21 12.05 12.55
C GLU A 644 -15.77 13.47 12.52
N TRP A 645 -16.04 13.97 11.32
CA TRP A 645 -16.56 15.31 11.07
C TRP A 645 -18.10 15.34 10.91
N ASN A 646 -18.80 14.49 11.67
CA ASN A 646 -20.23 14.20 11.48
C ASN A 646 -21.13 15.45 11.43
N ARG A 647 -20.85 16.45 12.32
CA ARG A 647 -21.68 17.68 12.37
C ARG A 647 -21.53 18.58 11.16
N ILE A 648 -20.37 18.59 10.52
CA ILE A 648 -20.10 19.46 9.37
C ILE A 648 -20.07 18.72 8.03
N ALA A 649 -20.16 17.38 8.04
CA ALA A 649 -20.04 16.55 6.84
C ALA A 649 -21.12 16.86 5.78
N SER A 650 -22.31 17.29 6.19
CA SER A 650 -23.40 17.67 5.28
C SER A 650 -23.25 19.09 4.69
N SER A 651 -22.37 19.94 5.24
CA SER A 651 -22.20 21.33 4.76
C SER A 651 -21.55 21.37 3.38
N ASP A 652 -22.03 22.29 2.54
CA ASP A 652 -21.49 22.46 1.18
C ASP A 652 -20.00 22.85 1.20
N LEU A 653 -19.58 23.62 2.22
CA LEU A 653 -18.19 23.98 2.36
C LEU A 653 -17.32 22.76 2.62
N TYR A 654 -17.71 21.86 3.56
CA TYR A 654 -16.94 20.64 3.83
C TYR A 654 -16.86 19.72 2.60
N LYS A 655 -17.98 19.55 1.88
CA LYS A 655 -18.02 18.78 0.63
C LYS A 655 -17.04 19.37 -0.40
N SER A 656 -17.09 20.68 -0.61
CA SER A 656 -16.15 21.36 -1.51
C SER A 656 -14.69 21.21 -1.10
N LEU A 657 -14.39 21.19 0.21
CA LEU A 657 -13.03 20.92 0.70
C LEU A 657 -12.58 19.49 0.40
N CYS A 658 -13.47 18.51 0.59
CA CYS A 658 -13.19 17.11 0.23
C CYS A 658 -12.97 16.94 -1.28
N GLU A 659 -13.78 17.59 -2.12
CA GLU A 659 -13.60 17.59 -3.59
C GLU A 659 -12.25 18.17 -3.99
N ARG A 660 -11.85 19.31 -3.41
CA ARG A 660 -10.52 19.92 -3.65
C ARG A 660 -9.35 19.00 -3.26
N LEU A 661 -9.56 18.11 -2.33
CA LEU A 661 -8.58 17.12 -1.86
C LEU A 661 -8.73 15.76 -2.58
N ASN A 662 -9.67 15.61 -3.51
CA ASN A 662 -10.03 14.33 -4.13
C ASN A 662 -10.33 13.23 -3.10
N LEU A 663 -10.90 13.61 -1.94
CA LEU A 663 -11.28 12.68 -0.90
C LEU A 663 -12.68 12.12 -1.16
N PRO A 664 -12.92 10.81 -0.91
CA PRO A 664 -14.27 10.26 -1.01
C PRO A 664 -15.16 10.94 0.03
N LEU A 665 -16.34 11.41 -0.39
CA LEU A 665 -17.35 11.86 0.55
C LEU A 665 -17.80 10.64 1.36
N LYS A 666 -17.67 10.70 2.69
CA LYS A 666 -18.28 9.68 3.55
C LYS A 666 -19.80 9.80 3.43
N PRO A 667 -20.52 8.69 3.24
CA PRO A 667 -21.99 8.70 3.15
C PRO A 667 -22.65 9.19 4.44
#